data_0cd96104b19fb494809f2f4e2ff37ad4
#
_entry.id   0cd96104b19fb494809f2f4e2ff37ad4
#
_cell.length_a   1.000
_cell.length_b   1.000
_cell.length_c   1.000
_cell.angle_alpha   90.00
_cell.angle_beta   90.00
_cell.angle_gamma   90.00
#
_symmetry.space_group_name_H-M   'P 1'
#
loop_
_entity.id
_entity.type
_entity.pdbx_description
1 polymer ?
#
loop_
_entity_poly.entity_id
_entity_poly.type
_entity_poly.pdbx_seq_one_letter_code
_entity_poly.pdbx_strand_id
1 'polypeptide(L)'
;VGAGDSATRDAARQRDLADEYARRAGIARQMARSFESAGRTETRLARTLIELEPLGYTLLADRTRPGSPRGVVDMVLVGPGGVILVDAKAWGSVGLAHGRVWRGEEDVTAEIARLADLLHLTQGELAEIGLAPGEVRAVVAFTGLDVPRTELFGVTLLGDALAVTEIAALGTRLSPARVAEVRLAVEHLFPPLSTGPVDIPVAAAPDSVVPLDADRGPQLNAQLIESALLEGMRRAPIEEWMAFLDPGQARLVRRSFTGPSRIRGAAGTGKTVIALHRAAHLARTTGGPVLLTTFVRTLPRVLQSLAQRLAPDVADRIEVRSVHGFAAELLAERDTYLDVDAEVASRIFDDVWRRYGQPGPLGLVDAAAPYWYEEICAVLKGRGLTRFEQYAALPRHGRRRAMTVEHRAALWELFVAYEAGLRARGVADWQDLILEAEASLREEPLERYRAVIVDEAQDLSTVMIRMLHSLVGDIPDGLSLIGDGQQTIYPGGSTLAEAGVSIAGRSVVLTTNYRTTTEIAEFAARVVSGDRHVDLEGATTEADAAVTTRRGPRPVYTVFPSRAVHDRSLVERVRRIVADAEESGRGVRLGDIGVLALYAWHAKEAAEALEEAGIPTIDLSDYDGTPVDAVKVGTIKRAKGLEFAEVLVVRTPPYLLQPAPATLDGAAEERTVLQRRELYVGMTRARDGLWIGVA
;
A
#
# COMPACT_ATOMS: atom_id res chain seq x y z
N VAL A 1 7.00 -24.98 71.90
CA VAL A 1 6.60 -25.70 70.70
C VAL A 1 6.13 -27.06 71.20
N GLY A 2 4.78 -27.29 71.18
CA GLY A 2 4.17 -28.54 71.72
C GLY A 2 4.41 -29.74 70.80
N ALA A 3 4.44 -30.93 71.44
CA ALA A 3 4.47 -32.17 70.69
C ALA A 3 3.16 -32.31 69.86
N GLY A 4 3.25 -32.20 68.54
CA GLY A 4 2.14 -32.26 67.59
C GLY A 4 1.93 -31.07 66.69
N ASP A 5 2.61 -29.90 66.96
CA ASP A 5 2.48 -28.67 66.16
C ASP A 5 2.96 -28.79 64.73
N SER A 6 3.92 -29.71 64.43
CA SER A 6 4.37 -29.97 63.06
C SER A 6 3.33 -30.79 62.29
N ALA A 7 2.74 -31.83 62.92
CA ALA A 7 1.70 -32.64 62.27
C ALA A 7 0.41 -31.81 61.96
N THR A 8 0.06 -30.89 62.85
CA THR A 8 -1.09 -29.99 62.67
C THR A 8 -0.83 -29.00 61.48
N ARG A 9 0.38 -28.48 61.38
CA ARG A 9 0.79 -27.62 60.23
C ARG A 9 0.85 -28.38 58.92
N ASP A 10 1.35 -29.60 58.94
CA ASP A 10 1.38 -30.43 57.72
C ASP A 10 -0.03 -30.85 57.29
N ALA A 11 -0.92 -31.14 58.25
CA ALA A 11 -2.32 -31.39 57.96
C ALA A 11 -3.08 -30.17 57.41
N ALA A 12 -2.78 -28.96 57.89
CA ALA A 12 -3.33 -27.74 57.33
C ALA A 12 -2.83 -27.50 55.89
N ARG A 13 -1.53 -27.66 55.70
CA ARG A 13 -0.91 -27.52 54.35
C ARG A 13 -1.47 -28.53 53.35
N GLN A 14 -1.72 -29.76 53.74
CA GLN A 14 -2.37 -30.79 52.89
C GLN A 14 -3.81 -30.44 52.56
N ARG A 15 -4.56 -29.82 53.49
CA ARG A 15 -5.93 -29.35 53.22
C ARG A 15 -5.92 -28.18 52.22
N ASP A 16 -5.07 -27.19 52.41
CA ASP A 16 -4.95 -26.07 51.51
C ASP A 16 -4.58 -26.53 50.06
N LEU A 17 -3.69 -27.54 49.96
CA LEU A 17 -3.33 -28.14 48.69
C LEU A 17 -4.49 -28.88 48.03
N ALA A 18 -5.28 -29.64 48.84
CA ALA A 18 -6.47 -30.33 48.37
C ALA A 18 -7.55 -29.35 47.89
N ASP A 19 -7.75 -28.24 48.57
CA ASP A 19 -8.69 -27.20 48.19
C ASP A 19 -8.23 -26.45 46.92
N GLU A 20 -6.94 -26.28 46.72
CA GLU A 20 -6.38 -25.75 45.48
C GLU A 20 -6.59 -26.68 44.28
N TYR A 21 -6.34 -28.00 44.46
CA TYR A 21 -6.61 -29.00 43.43
C TYR A 21 -8.12 -29.15 43.12
N ALA A 22 -9.00 -29.04 44.12
CA ALA A 22 -10.45 -29.04 43.92
C ALA A 22 -10.93 -27.82 43.12
N ARG A 23 -10.38 -26.65 43.39
CA ARG A 23 -10.64 -25.42 42.59
C ARG A 23 -10.16 -25.57 41.16
N ARG A 24 -8.93 -26.03 40.93
CA ARG A 24 -8.38 -26.28 39.57
C ARG A 24 -9.20 -27.35 38.82
N ALA A 25 -9.62 -28.41 39.48
CA ALA A 25 -10.51 -29.42 38.88
C ALA A 25 -11.89 -28.82 38.54
N GLY A 26 -12.41 -27.92 39.35
CA GLY A 26 -13.65 -27.19 39.07
C GLY A 26 -13.57 -26.34 37.83
N ILE A 27 -12.48 -25.55 37.71
CA ILE A 27 -12.18 -24.70 36.52
C ILE A 27 -12.03 -25.59 35.27
N ALA A 28 -11.28 -26.68 35.36
CA ALA A 28 -11.06 -27.59 34.24
C ALA A 28 -12.39 -28.24 33.76
N ARG A 29 -13.29 -28.65 34.67
CA ARG A 29 -14.64 -29.17 34.32
C ARG A 29 -15.51 -28.10 33.67
N GLN A 30 -15.45 -26.86 34.13
CA GLN A 30 -16.16 -25.73 33.54
C GLN A 30 -15.65 -25.45 32.12
N MET A 31 -14.31 -25.44 31.91
CA MET A 31 -13.70 -25.32 30.58
C MET A 31 -14.13 -26.48 29.67
N ALA A 32 -14.09 -27.71 30.15
CA ALA A 32 -14.52 -28.84 29.33
C ALA A 32 -15.98 -28.72 28.87
N ARG A 33 -16.89 -28.28 29.73
CA ARG A 33 -18.30 -28.02 29.35
C ARG A 33 -18.42 -26.89 28.34
N SER A 34 -17.61 -25.86 28.46
CA SER A 34 -17.60 -24.76 27.48
C SER A 34 -17.12 -25.23 26.10
N PHE A 35 -16.07 -26.04 26.03
CA PHE A 35 -15.60 -26.65 24.79
C PHE A 35 -16.61 -27.64 24.17
N GLU A 36 -17.27 -28.48 24.99
CA GLU A 36 -18.34 -29.37 24.51
C GLU A 36 -19.54 -28.57 23.95
N SER A 37 -19.87 -27.44 24.55
CA SER A 37 -20.94 -26.54 24.06
C SER A 37 -20.56 -25.88 22.75
N ALA A 38 -19.34 -25.36 22.65
CA ALA A 38 -18.79 -24.74 21.41
C ALA A 38 -18.81 -25.74 20.26
N GLY A 39 -18.27 -26.97 20.46
CA GLY A 39 -18.25 -27.99 19.44
C GLY A 39 -19.64 -28.44 18.94
N ARG A 40 -20.66 -28.45 19.81
CA ARG A 40 -22.06 -28.72 19.40
C ARG A 40 -22.62 -27.58 18.54
N THR A 41 -22.27 -26.34 18.85
CA THR A 41 -22.68 -25.14 18.14
C THR A 41 -22.06 -25.08 16.74
N GLU A 42 -20.77 -25.31 16.67
CA GLU A 42 -20.02 -25.38 15.40
C GLU A 42 -20.55 -26.47 14.49
N THR A 43 -20.81 -27.71 15.05
CA THR A 43 -21.37 -28.83 14.31
C THR A 43 -22.77 -28.51 13.78
N ARG A 44 -23.61 -27.81 14.55
CA ARG A 44 -24.94 -27.38 14.12
C ARG A 44 -24.85 -26.40 12.95
N LEU A 45 -24.06 -25.35 13.09
CA LEU A 45 -23.88 -24.34 12.05
C LEU A 45 -23.26 -24.92 10.78
N ALA A 46 -22.25 -25.82 10.92
CA ALA A 46 -21.65 -26.51 9.79
C ALA A 46 -22.67 -27.32 8.98
N ARG A 47 -23.59 -28.04 9.65
CA ARG A 47 -24.68 -28.76 8.96
C ARG A 47 -25.59 -27.84 8.16
N THR A 48 -25.89 -26.65 8.70
CA THR A 48 -26.71 -25.66 8.02
C THR A 48 -25.98 -25.08 6.82
N LEU A 49 -24.66 -24.78 6.93
CA LEU A 49 -23.86 -24.23 5.86
C LEU A 49 -23.53 -25.23 4.73
N ILE A 50 -23.59 -26.54 4.98
CA ILE A 50 -23.47 -27.57 3.93
C ILE A 50 -24.61 -27.44 2.89
N GLU A 51 -25.75 -26.87 3.24
CA GLU A 51 -26.84 -26.58 2.29
C GLU A 51 -26.41 -25.66 1.15
N LEU A 52 -25.25 -24.99 1.26
CA LEU A 52 -24.65 -24.15 0.21
C LEU A 52 -23.81 -24.94 -0.82
N GLU A 53 -23.51 -26.23 -0.58
CA GLU A 53 -22.72 -27.04 -1.53
C GLU A 53 -23.35 -27.13 -2.93
N PRO A 54 -24.68 -27.28 -3.10
CA PRO A 54 -25.28 -27.26 -4.44
C PRO A 54 -25.13 -25.93 -5.18
N LEU A 55 -24.85 -24.82 -4.46
CA LEU A 55 -24.56 -23.52 -5.04
C LEU A 55 -23.08 -23.35 -5.38
N GLY A 56 -22.24 -24.37 -5.19
CA GLY A 56 -20.81 -24.37 -5.51
C GLY A 56 -19.90 -23.89 -4.39
N TYR A 57 -20.38 -23.87 -3.13
CA TYR A 57 -19.55 -23.61 -1.97
C TYR A 57 -18.91 -24.87 -1.42
N THR A 58 -17.69 -24.75 -0.91
CA THR A 58 -16.97 -25.78 -0.14
C THR A 58 -16.76 -25.30 1.28
N LEU A 59 -17.17 -26.11 2.26
CA LEU A 59 -16.95 -25.81 3.68
C LEU A 59 -15.65 -26.45 4.15
N LEU A 60 -14.77 -25.66 4.75
CA LEU A 60 -13.54 -26.08 5.39
C LEU A 60 -13.67 -25.80 6.90
N ALA A 61 -13.88 -26.86 7.71
CA ALA A 61 -14.02 -26.78 9.15
C ALA A 61 -12.68 -27.01 9.87
N ASP A 62 -12.58 -26.56 11.14
CA ASP A 62 -11.45 -26.76 12.04
C ASP A 62 -10.09 -26.44 11.40
N ARG A 63 -9.86 -25.17 11.12
CA ARG A 63 -8.66 -24.72 10.42
C ARG A 63 -7.71 -23.97 11.35
N THR A 64 -6.40 -24.13 11.12
CA THR A 64 -5.38 -23.37 11.83
C THR A 64 -5.36 -21.95 11.31
N ARG A 65 -5.34 -20.96 12.22
CA ARG A 65 -5.28 -19.55 11.89
C ARG A 65 -3.90 -19.18 11.30
N PRO A 66 -3.81 -18.43 10.19
CA PRO A 66 -2.56 -17.93 9.65
C PRO A 66 -1.77 -17.12 10.70
N GLY A 67 -0.45 -17.35 10.77
CA GLY A 67 0.43 -16.65 11.70
C GLY A 67 0.28 -17.02 13.18
N SER A 68 -0.60 -17.99 13.55
CA SER A 68 -0.79 -18.42 14.94
C SER A 68 -0.97 -19.94 15.02
N PRO A 69 0.07 -20.72 15.36
CA PRO A 69 0.00 -22.19 15.42
C PRO A 69 -1.03 -22.75 16.43
N ARG A 70 -1.50 -21.92 17.35
CA ARG A 70 -2.51 -22.28 18.38
C ARG A 70 -3.87 -21.64 18.14
N GLY A 71 -3.99 -20.78 17.12
CA GLY A 71 -5.25 -20.14 16.76
C GLY A 71 -6.08 -21.03 15.86
N VAL A 72 -7.38 -21.15 16.14
CA VAL A 72 -8.33 -21.93 15.36
C VAL A 72 -9.30 -20.97 14.67
N VAL A 73 -9.72 -21.34 13.46
CA VAL A 73 -10.84 -20.74 12.72
C VAL A 73 -11.90 -21.82 12.60
N ASP A 74 -13.10 -21.54 13.10
CA ASP A 74 -14.16 -22.55 13.16
C ASP A 74 -14.49 -23.08 11.76
N MET A 75 -14.77 -22.17 10.82
CA MET A 75 -15.13 -22.54 9.45
C MET A 75 -14.68 -21.48 8.42
N VAL A 76 -14.29 -21.97 7.24
CA VAL A 76 -14.04 -21.15 6.06
C VAL A 76 -14.87 -21.71 4.90
N LEU A 77 -15.71 -20.89 4.28
CA LEU A 77 -16.41 -21.26 3.04
C LEU A 77 -15.71 -20.63 1.85
N VAL A 78 -15.57 -21.40 0.78
CA VAL A 78 -15.05 -20.93 -0.51
C VAL A 78 -16.08 -21.28 -1.59
N GLY A 79 -16.54 -20.29 -2.33
CA GLY A 79 -17.56 -20.48 -3.35
C GLY A 79 -17.73 -19.30 -4.29
N PRO A 80 -18.82 -19.30 -5.09
CA PRO A 80 -19.07 -18.26 -6.09
C PRO A 80 -19.12 -16.84 -5.52
N GLY A 81 -19.58 -16.65 -4.28
CA GLY A 81 -19.63 -15.36 -3.58
C GLY A 81 -18.30 -14.88 -3.01
N GLY A 82 -17.23 -15.71 -3.08
CA GLY A 82 -15.91 -15.42 -2.51
C GLY A 82 -15.50 -16.36 -1.38
N VAL A 83 -14.68 -15.84 -0.47
CA VAL A 83 -14.20 -16.53 0.76
C VAL A 83 -14.89 -15.92 1.97
N ILE A 84 -15.48 -16.75 2.81
CA ILE A 84 -16.21 -16.32 3.99
C ILE A 84 -15.63 -17.01 5.23
N LEU A 85 -15.05 -16.23 6.14
CA LEU A 85 -14.65 -16.69 7.47
C LEU A 85 -15.89 -16.71 8.36
N VAL A 86 -16.19 -17.84 8.98
CA VAL A 86 -17.37 -17.97 9.84
C VAL A 86 -16.95 -18.38 11.24
N ASP A 87 -17.38 -17.59 12.22
CA ASP A 87 -17.16 -17.81 13.65
C ASP A 87 -18.52 -18.08 14.33
N ALA A 88 -18.64 -19.22 15.00
CA ALA A 88 -19.86 -19.67 15.64
C ALA A 88 -19.90 -19.28 17.12
N LYS A 89 -20.92 -18.56 17.58
CA LYS A 89 -21.06 -18.13 18.97
C LYS A 89 -22.28 -18.76 19.66
N ALA A 90 -22.03 -19.56 20.70
CA ALA A 90 -23.05 -20.18 21.58
C ALA A 90 -23.34 -19.26 22.79
N TRP A 91 -23.73 -18.01 22.57
CA TRP A 91 -24.03 -17.09 23.67
C TRP A 91 -25.50 -17.21 24.11
N GLY A 92 -25.78 -17.02 25.41
CA GLY A 92 -27.14 -17.02 25.92
C GLY A 92 -27.95 -15.79 25.59
N SER A 93 -27.24 -14.67 25.32
CA SER A 93 -27.82 -13.38 24.88
C SER A 93 -26.75 -12.56 24.19
N VAL A 94 -27.18 -11.70 23.26
CA VAL A 94 -26.33 -10.72 22.60
C VAL A 94 -27.03 -9.36 22.59
N GLY A 95 -26.31 -8.31 22.95
CA GLY A 95 -26.72 -6.93 22.85
C GLY A 95 -25.84 -6.16 21.87
N LEU A 96 -26.45 -5.40 20.97
CA LEU A 96 -25.76 -4.57 19.99
C LEU A 96 -26.20 -3.12 20.21
N ALA A 97 -25.33 -2.29 20.76
CA ALA A 97 -25.64 -0.89 21.06
C ALA A 97 -24.38 -0.02 20.95
N HIS A 98 -24.53 1.16 20.35
CA HIS A 98 -23.47 2.19 20.26
C HIS A 98 -22.14 1.68 19.71
N GLY A 99 -22.17 0.77 18.70
CA GLY A 99 -20.96 0.20 18.11
C GLY A 99 -20.22 -0.78 19.02
N ARG A 100 -20.91 -1.36 20.01
CA ARG A 100 -20.38 -2.37 20.93
C ARG A 100 -21.24 -3.61 20.94
N VAL A 101 -20.60 -4.74 21.29
CA VAL A 101 -21.22 -6.05 21.42
C VAL A 101 -21.13 -6.49 22.87
N TRP A 102 -22.29 -6.91 23.41
CA TRP A 102 -22.44 -7.33 24.79
C TRP A 102 -22.90 -8.78 24.88
N ARG A 103 -22.26 -9.58 25.73
CA ARG A 103 -22.70 -10.89 26.15
C ARG A 103 -23.29 -10.78 27.56
N GLY A 104 -24.61 -10.59 27.66
CA GLY A 104 -25.23 -10.18 28.92
C GLY A 104 -24.74 -8.79 29.33
N GLU A 105 -24.02 -8.67 30.46
CA GLU A 105 -23.43 -7.42 30.95
C GLU A 105 -21.94 -7.26 30.56
N GLU A 106 -21.32 -8.23 29.94
CA GLU A 106 -19.91 -8.23 29.57
C GLU A 106 -19.71 -7.61 28.17
N ASP A 107 -18.84 -6.60 28.07
CA ASP A 107 -18.41 -6.04 26.79
C ASP A 107 -17.42 -6.99 26.11
N VAL A 108 -17.86 -7.62 25.02
CA VAL A 108 -17.08 -8.59 24.24
C VAL A 108 -16.70 -8.05 22.84
N THR A 109 -16.76 -6.76 22.65
CA THR A 109 -16.42 -6.08 21.37
C THR A 109 -15.03 -6.45 20.87
N ALA A 110 -14.07 -6.70 21.78
CA ALA A 110 -12.73 -7.16 21.43
C ALA A 110 -12.69 -8.55 20.79
N GLU A 111 -13.71 -9.41 20.97
CA GLU A 111 -13.78 -10.71 20.28
C GLU A 111 -14.09 -10.51 18.80
N ILE A 112 -14.99 -9.57 18.49
CA ILE A 112 -15.34 -9.23 17.10
C ILE A 112 -14.18 -8.52 16.40
N ALA A 113 -13.48 -7.61 17.12
CA ALA A 113 -12.30 -6.94 16.59
C ALA A 113 -11.20 -7.95 16.18
N ARG A 114 -11.00 -9.03 16.95
CA ARG A 114 -10.04 -10.08 16.59
C ARG A 114 -10.41 -10.85 15.32
N LEU A 115 -11.69 -11.03 15.04
CA LEU A 115 -12.14 -11.63 13.79
C LEU A 115 -11.98 -10.65 12.62
N ALA A 116 -12.17 -9.34 12.86
CA ALA A 116 -11.88 -8.31 11.88
C ALA A 116 -10.38 -8.27 11.53
N ASP A 117 -9.49 -8.40 12.52
CA ASP A 117 -8.05 -8.53 12.28
C ASP A 117 -7.72 -9.73 11.41
N LEU A 118 -8.35 -10.89 11.67
CA LEU A 118 -8.18 -12.08 10.85
C LEU A 118 -8.72 -11.87 9.42
N LEU A 119 -9.87 -11.22 9.28
CA LEU A 119 -10.43 -10.87 7.98
C LEU A 119 -9.43 -10.03 7.16
N HIS A 120 -8.85 -8.98 7.75
CA HIS A 120 -7.89 -8.12 7.06
C HIS A 120 -6.61 -8.85 6.68
N LEU A 121 -6.11 -9.72 7.57
CA LEU A 121 -4.96 -10.57 7.25
C LEU A 121 -5.29 -11.50 6.07
N THR A 122 -6.45 -12.14 6.08
CA THR A 122 -6.89 -13.06 5.00
C THR A 122 -7.08 -12.31 3.68
N GLN A 123 -7.65 -11.10 3.72
CA GLN A 123 -7.78 -10.23 2.54
C GLN A 123 -6.41 -9.89 1.95
N GLY A 124 -5.41 -9.59 2.81
CA GLY A 124 -4.05 -9.33 2.39
C GLY A 124 -3.40 -10.54 1.69
N GLU A 125 -3.45 -11.70 2.29
CA GLU A 125 -2.84 -12.92 1.75
C GLU A 125 -3.53 -13.38 0.43
N LEU A 126 -4.87 -13.31 0.36
CA LEU A 126 -5.60 -13.71 -0.84
C LEU A 126 -5.58 -12.67 -1.97
N ALA A 127 -5.18 -11.41 -1.66
CA ALA A 127 -4.93 -10.41 -2.70
C ALA A 127 -3.76 -10.81 -3.61
N GLU A 128 -2.78 -11.58 -3.10
CA GLU A 128 -1.67 -12.10 -3.92
C GLU A 128 -2.14 -12.97 -5.08
N ILE A 129 -3.24 -13.66 -4.92
CA ILE A 129 -3.88 -14.43 -6.00
C ILE A 129 -4.98 -13.63 -6.72
N GLY A 130 -5.10 -12.31 -6.46
CA GLY A 130 -5.99 -11.39 -7.16
C GLY A 130 -7.45 -11.41 -6.70
N LEU A 131 -7.73 -11.78 -5.42
CA LEU A 131 -9.03 -11.52 -4.80
C LEU A 131 -9.10 -10.08 -4.32
N ALA A 132 -10.19 -9.39 -4.67
CA ALA A 132 -10.48 -8.10 -4.06
C ALA A 132 -10.91 -8.28 -2.59
N PRO A 133 -10.57 -7.34 -1.69
CA PRO A 133 -11.00 -7.41 -0.29
C PRO A 133 -12.51 -7.62 -0.10
N GLY A 134 -13.35 -7.09 -1.00
CA GLY A 134 -14.81 -7.33 -0.98
C GLY A 134 -15.24 -8.76 -1.34
N GLU A 135 -14.33 -9.60 -1.82
CA GLU A 135 -14.54 -11.03 -2.10
C GLU A 135 -14.13 -11.92 -0.94
N VAL A 136 -13.58 -11.34 0.13
CA VAL A 136 -13.27 -11.99 1.40
C VAL A 136 -14.06 -11.32 2.51
N ARG A 137 -14.86 -12.08 3.24
CA ARG A 137 -15.79 -11.58 4.26
C ARG A 137 -15.67 -12.37 5.55
N ALA A 138 -16.17 -11.78 6.64
CA ALA A 138 -16.29 -12.48 7.92
C ALA A 138 -17.72 -12.37 8.44
N VAL A 139 -18.20 -13.46 9.02
CA VAL A 139 -19.54 -13.61 9.59
C VAL A 139 -19.42 -14.20 10.99
N VAL A 140 -20.07 -13.57 11.96
CA VAL A 140 -20.34 -14.17 13.28
C VAL A 140 -21.79 -14.64 13.31
N ALA A 141 -21.98 -15.94 13.48
CA ALA A 141 -23.28 -16.55 13.58
C ALA A 141 -23.62 -16.90 15.04
N PHE A 142 -24.63 -16.21 15.59
CA PHE A 142 -25.11 -16.47 16.95
C PHE A 142 -26.12 -17.61 16.91
N THR A 143 -25.73 -18.79 17.44
CA THR A 143 -26.53 -20.00 17.34
C THR A 143 -27.71 -19.98 18.30
N GLY A 144 -28.92 -20.14 17.74
CA GLY A 144 -30.18 -20.19 18.50
C GLY A 144 -30.67 -18.83 18.98
N LEU A 145 -30.06 -17.71 18.51
CA LEU A 145 -30.52 -16.35 18.78
C LEU A 145 -31.04 -15.69 17.50
N ASP A 146 -32.13 -14.96 17.64
CA ASP A 146 -32.66 -14.11 16.57
C ASP A 146 -31.93 -12.75 16.61
N VAL A 147 -30.83 -12.67 15.87
CA VAL A 147 -30.01 -11.46 15.76
C VAL A 147 -30.17 -10.90 14.35
N PRO A 148 -30.73 -9.69 14.20
CA PRO A 148 -30.85 -9.05 12.91
C PRO A 148 -29.46 -8.75 12.33
N ARG A 149 -29.34 -8.84 11.00
CA ARG A 149 -28.10 -8.53 10.30
C ARG A 149 -27.58 -7.16 10.71
N THR A 150 -26.39 -7.12 11.26
CA THR A 150 -25.69 -5.90 11.68
C THR A 150 -24.24 -5.99 11.23
N GLU A 151 -23.62 -4.89 10.89
CA GLU A 151 -22.20 -4.86 10.49
C GLU A 151 -21.39 -4.07 11.51
N LEU A 152 -20.29 -4.68 11.98
CA LEU A 152 -19.37 -4.07 12.93
C LEU A 152 -17.93 -4.42 12.56
N PHE A 153 -17.06 -3.42 12.40
CA PHE A 153 -15.65 -3.58 11.99
C PHE A 153 -15.45 -4.33 10.66
N GLY A 154 -16.43 -4.27 9.74
CA GLY A 154 -16.41 -5.06 8.50
C GLY A 154 -16.80 -6.53 8.66
N VAL A 155 -17.20 -6.94 9.87
CA VAL A 155 -17.72 -8.26 10.18
C VAL A 155 -19.25 -8.23 10.22
N THR A 156 -19.90 -9.14 9.52
CA THR A 156 -21.35 -9.31 9.57
C THR A 156 -21.75 -10.15 10.80
N LEU A 157 -22.61 -9.59 11.64
CA LEU A 157 -23.17 -10.21 12.84
C LEU A 157 -24.63 -10.60 12.55
N LEU A 158 -25.03 -11.85 12.80
CA LEU A 158 -26.41 -12.31 12.54
C LEU A 158 -26.75 -13.59 13.32
N GLY A 159 -28.03 -13.93 13.40
CA GLY A 159 -28.47 -15.24 13.89
C GLY A 159 -28.16 -16.36 12.91
N ASP A 160 -27.88 -17.56 13.40
CA ASP A 160 -27.52 -18.73 12.58
C ASP A 160 -28.58 -19.06 11.48
N ALA A 161 -29.85 -18.80 11.73
CA ALA A 161 -30.93 -18.96 10.76
C ALA A 161 -30.80 -18.11 9.50
N LEU A 162 -30.11 -16.93 9.59
CA LEU A 162 -29.91 -16.02 8.48
C LEU A 162 -28.60 -16.30 7.71
N ALA A 163 -27.69 -17.11 8.25
CA ALA A 163 -26.35 -17.28 7.67
C ALA A 163 -26.38 -17.84 6.24
N VAL A 164 -27.17 -18.87 5.97
CA VAL A 164 -27.30 -19.45 4.61
C VAL A 164 -27.85 -18.44 3.61
N THR A 165 -28.91 -17.75 4.00
CA THR A 165 -29.56 -16.75 3.12
C THR A 165 -28.62 -15.57 2.81
N GLU A 166 -27.90 -15.08 3.82
CA GLU A 166 -26.93 -13.99 3.65
C GLU A 166 -25.77 -14.39 2.74
N ILE A 167 -25.21 -15.60 2.92
CA ILE A 167 -24.12 -16.10 2.09
C ILE A 167 -24.60 -16.38 0.66
N ALA A 168 -25.76 -16.99 0.48
CA ALA A 168 -26.35 -17.25 -0.83
C ALA A 168 -26.63 -15.93 -1.59
N ALA A 169 -27.03 -14.88 -0.88
CA ALA A 169 -27.31 -13.55 -1.45
C ALA A 169 -26.06 -12.80 -1.96
N LEU A 170 -24.84 -13.30 -1.68
CA LEU A 170 -23.61 -12.69 -2.19
C LEU A 170 -23.47 -12.79 -3.73
N GLY A 171 -24.25 -13.66 -4.35
CA GLY A 171 -24.28 -13.86 -5.80
C GLY A 171 -23.02 -14.53 -6.35
N THR A 172 -22.86 -14.51 -7.68
CA THR A 172 -21.72 -15.15 -8.37
C THR A 172 -20.69 -14.10 -8.75
N ARG A 173 -19.63 -14.01 -7.98
CA ARG A 173 -18.48 -13.12 -8.19
C ARG A 173 -17.29 -13.85 -8.81
N LEU A 174 -17.12 -15.13 -8.45
CA LEU A 174 -16.05 -15.99 -8.93
C LEU A 174 -16.61 -17.06 -9.89
N SER A 175 -15.91 -17.28 -11.00
CA SER A 175 -16.21 -18.40 -11.92
C SER A 175 -15.84 -19.74 -11.25
N PRO A 176 -16.41 -20.88 -11.67
CA PRO A 176 -16.08 -22.19 -11.10
C PRO A 176 -14.59 -22.53 -11.14
N ALA A 177 -13.88 -22.18 -12.23
CA ALA A 177 -12.43 -22.36 -12.34
C ALA A 177 -11.69 -21.53 -11.29
N ARG A 178 -12.13 -20.28 -11.07
CA ARG A 178 -11.55 -19.39 -10.08
C ARG A 178 -11.82 -19.86 -8.65
N VAL A 179 -13.01 -20.37 -8.38
CA VAL A 179 -13.34 -21.01 -7.07
C VAL A 179 -12.39 -22.15 -6.75
N ALA A 180 -12.06 -23.01 -7.74
CA ALA A 180 -11.13 -24.11 -7.55
C ALA A 180 -9.71 -23.64 -7.21
N GLU A 181 -9.21 -22.60 -7.89
CA GLU A 181 -7.91 -21.99 -7.62
C GLU A 181 -7.87 -21.35 -6.22
N VAL A 182 -8.88 -20.54 -5.89
CA VAL A 182 -9.00 -19.88 -4.58
C VAL A 182 -9.10 -20.90 -3.46
N ARG A 183 -9.82 -22.01 -3.66
CA ARG A 183 -9.93 -23.08 -2.68
C ARG A 183 -8.57 -23.69 -2.34
N LEU A 184 -7.71 -23.96 -3.31
CA LEU A 184 -6.36 -24.47 -3.07
C LEU A 184 -5.50 -23.47 -2.27
N ALA A 185 -5.58 -22.19 -2.57
CA ALA A 185 -4.88 -21.16 -1.82
C ALA A 185 -5.40 -21.04 -0.37
N VAL A 186 -6.72 -21.11 -0.18
CA VAL A 186 -7.34 -21.08 1.15
C VAL A 186 -6.99 -22.34 1.96
N GLU A 187 -6.94 -23.53 1.34
CA GLU A 187 -6.51 -24.76 2.01
C GLU A 187 -5.03 -24.67 2.46
N HIS A 188 -4.20 -23.98 1.71
CA HIS A 188 -2.81 -23.73 2.08
C HIS A 188 -2.70 -22.68 3.20
N LEU A 189 -3.45 -21.60 3.11
CA LEU A 189 -3.46 -20.52 4.11
C LEU A 189 -4.07 -20.96 5.45
N PHE A 190 -5.07 -21.82 5.40
CA PHE A 190 -5.77 -22.39 6.54
C PHE A 190 -5.63 -23.92 6.56
N PRO A 191 -4.48 -24.46 6.93
CA PRO A 191 -4.29 -25.91 7.00
C PRO A 191 -5.19 -26.55 8.05
N PRO A 192 -5.57 -27.83 7.89
CA PRO A 192 -6.37 -28.53 8.87
C PRO A 192 -5.67 -28.59 10.23
N LEU A 193 -6.46 -28.52 11.30
CA LEU A 193 -5.93 -28.64 12.66
C LEU A 193 -5.34 -30.04 12.86
N SER A 194 -4.01 -30.12 13.12
CA SER A 194 -3.32 -31.39 13.36
C SER A 194 -3.63 -31.90 14.78
N THR A 195 -4.22 -33.06 14.90
CA THR A 195 -4.54 -33.70 16.19
C THR A 195 -3.54 -34.80 16.63
N GLY A 196 -2.34 -34.82 16.06
CA GLY A 196 -1.29 -35.80 16.37
C GLY A 196 0.12 -35.27 16.44
N PRO A 197 1.10 -36.07 16.93
CA PRO A 197 2.52 -35.66 16.90
C PRO A 197 2.95 -35.47 15.45
N VAL A 198 3.63 -34.34 15.19
CA VAL A 198 4.11 -33.98 13.87
C VAL A 198 5.28 -34.90 13.52
N ASP A 199 5.06 -35.93 12.71
CA ASP A 199 6.12 -36.58 11.94
C ASP A 199 6.50 -35.64 10.79
N ILE A 200 7.73 -35.12 10.84
CA ILE A 200 8.30 -34.27 9.77
C ILE A 200 8.70 -35.23 8.63
N PRO A 201 8.04 -35.23 7.47
CA PRO A 201 8.53 -35.98 6.32
C PRO A 201 9.80 -35.32 5.82
N VAL A 202 10.91 -36.06 5.79
CA VAL A 202 12.11 -35.67 5.06
C VAL A 202 11.73 -35.57 3.58
N ALA A 203 11.85 -34.38 3.01
CA ALA A 203 11.58 -34.13 1.61
C ALA A 203 12.50 -35.00 0.75
N ALA A 204 11.92 -35.86 -0.07
CA ALA A 204 12.64 -36.54 -1.15
C ALA A 204 13.04 -35.52 -2.20
N ALA A 205 14.28 -35.57 -2.64
CA ALA A 205 14.83 -34.73 -3.69
C ALA A 205 14.00 -34.87 -4.98
N PRO A 206 13.73 -33.78 -5.73
CA PRO A 206 13.03 -33.89 -6.99
C PRO A 206 13.88 -34.60 -8.03
N ASP A 207 13.29 -35.60 -8.67
CA ASP A 207 13.85 -36.29 -9.82
C ASP A 207 14.15 -35.30 -10.96
N SER A 208 15.28 -35.52 -11.56
CA SER A 208 15.87 -34.76 -12.66
C SER A 208 14.88 -34.52 -13.82
N VAL A 209 14.59 -33.24 -14.06
CA VAL A 209 13.94 -32.80 -15.31
C VAL A 209 14.97 -32.81 -16.42
N VAL A 210 14.76 -33.64 -17.43
CA VAL A 210 15.54 -33.66 -18.67
C VAL A 210 15.21 -32.40 -19.47
N PRO A 211 16.20 -31.57 -19.92
CA PRO A 211 15.92 -30.42 -20.77
C PRO A 211 15.53 -30.86 -22.18
N LEU A 212 14.41 -30.43 -22.68
CA LEU A 212 14.06 -30.48 -24.11
C LEU A 212 14.89 -29.45 -24.86
N ASP A 213 15.91 -29.90 -25.56
CA ASP A 213 16.64 -29.14 -26.55
C ASP A 213 15.79 -29.01 -27.81
N ALA A 214 15.24 -27.82 -28.06
CA ALA A 214 14.66 -27.50 -29.35
C ALA A 214 14.86 -26.03 -29.73
N ASP A 215 15.59 -25.80 -30.77
CA ASP A 215 15.71 -24.57 -31.58
C ASP A 215 16.51 -23.36 -31.01
N ARG A 216 17.81 -23.42 -31.15
CA ARG A 216 18.74 -22.30 -30.87
C ARG A 216 19.00 -21.34 -32.07
N GLY A 217 18.35 -21.46 -33.19
CA GLY A 217 18.68 -20.69 -34.38
C GLY A 217 18.17 -19.23 -34.46
N PRO A 218 16.88 -18.94 -34.18
CA PRO A 218 16.32 -17.58 -34.30
C PRO A 218 16.48 -16.68 -33.06
N GLN A 219 16.67 -17.25 -31.87
CA GLN A 219 16.68 -16.48 -30.60
C GLN A 219 17.97 -15.67 -30.37
N LEU A 220 19.12 -16.14 -30.86
CA LEU A 220 20.41 -15.45 -30.72
C LEU A 220 20.46 -14.12 -31.47
N ASN A 221 19.81 -14.03 -32.64
CA ASN A 221 19.76 -12.80 -33.44
C ASN A 221 18.81 -11.76 -32.79
N ALA A 222 17.72 -12.18 -32.17
CA ALA A 222 16.80 -11.27 -31.47
C ALA A 222 17.46 -10.66 -30.21
N GLN A 223 18.16 -11.47 -29.42
CA GLN A 223 18.87 -10.99 -28.23
C GLN A 223 20.03 -10.04 -28.58
N LEU A 224 20.77 -10.28 -29.67
CA LEU A 224 21.84 -9.40 -30.13
C LEU A 224 21.29 -8.06 -30.64
N ILE A 225 20.15 -8.06 -31.34
CA ILE A 225 19.49 -6.85 -31.82
C ILE A 225 18.94 -6.07 -30.62
N GLU A 226 18.30 -6.75 -29.66
CA GLU A 226 17.80 -6.15 -28.43
C GLU A 226 18.93 -5.53 -27.60
N SER A 227 20.07 -6.22 -27.44
CA SER A 227 21.24 -5.70 -26.74
C SER A 227 21.85 -4.48 -27.44
N ALA A 228 21.89 -4.47 -28.78
CA ALA A 228 22.41 -3.34 -29.55
C ALA A 228 21.48 -2.12 -29.48
N LEU A 229 20.16 -2.32 -29.49
CA LEU A 229 19.16 -1.27 -29.29
C LEU A 229 19.26 -0.65 -27.88
N LEU A 230 19.38 -1.48 -26.86
CA LEU A 230 19.58 -1.04 -25.48
C LEU A 230 20.88 -0.23 -25.31
N GLU A 231 21.95 -0.65 -25.97
CA GLU A 231 23.25 0.07 -25.94
C GLU A 231 23.17 1.42 -26.66
N GLY A 232 22.47 1.50 -27.78
CA GLY A 232 22.21 2.76 -28.48
C GLY A 232 21.39 3.74 -27.62
N MET A 233 20.34 3.25 -26.98
CA MET A 233 19.50 4.05 -26.10
C MET A 233 20.21 4.54 -24.82
N ARG A 234 21.24 3.84 -24.35
CA ARG A 234 22.05 4.29 -23.20
C ARG A 234 22.85 5.56 -23.47
N ARG A 235 23.23 5.79 -24.74
CA ARG A 235 23.97 6.99 -25.17
C ARG A 235 23.05 8.16 -25.48
N ALA A 236 21.76 7.91 -25.64
CA ALA A 236 20.75 8.94 -25.83
C ALA A 236 20.50 9.75 -24.54
N PRO A 237 19.96 10.97 -24.64
CA PRO A 237 19.48 11.73 -23.49
C PRO A 237 18.56 10.91 -22.60
N ILE A 238 18.57 11.20 -21.29
CA ILE A 238 17.75 10.45 -20.33
C ILE A 238 16.26 10.55 -20.67
N GLU A 239 15.83 11.63 -21.32
CA GLU A 239 14.46 11.86 -21.76
C GLU A 239 14.03 10.88 -22.88
N GLU A 240 14.95 10.42 -23.72
CA GLU A 240 14.68 9.38 -24.73
C GLU A 240 14.60 8.00 -24.08
N TRP A 241 15.46 7.74 -23.09
CA TRP A 241 15.37 6.52 -22.29
C TRP A 241 14.04 6.40 -21.56
N MET A 242 13.51 7.48 -21.00
CA MET A 242 12.21 7.52 -20.31
C MET A 242 11.01 7.20 -21.22
N ALA A 243 11.18 7.21 -22.53
CA ALA A 243 10.15 6.84 -23.49
C ALA A 243 10.36 5.45 -24.12
N PHE A 244 11.47 4.77 -23.83
CA PHE A 244 11.79 3.49 -24.42
C PHE A 244 10.92 2.35 -23.88
N LEU A 245 10.29 1.58 -24.77
CA LEU A 245 9.42 0.45 -24.45
C LEU A 245 10.07 -0.89 -24.86
N ASP A 246 10.26 -1.76 -23.88
CA ASP A 246 10.72 -3.12 -24.11
C ASP A 246 9.68 -3.95 -24.88
N PRO A 247 10.08 -4.90 -25.77
CA PRO A 247 9.14 -5.74 -26.52
C PRO A 247 8.17 -6.55 -25.66
N GLY A 248 8.59 -6.99 -24.46
CA GLY A 248 7.72 -7.66 -23.49
C GLY A 248 6.65 -6.72 -22.93
N GLN A 249 7.02 -5.49 -22.63
CA GLN A 249 6.11 -4.43 -22.18
C GLN A 249 5.14 -4.01 -23.28
N ALA A 250 5.55 -4.03 -24.55
CA ALA A 250 4.69 -3.68 -25.69
C ALA A 250 3.44 -4.58 -25.79
N ARG A 251 3.54 -5.85 -25.41
CA ARG A 251 2.38 -6.76 -25.36
C ARG A 251 1.40 -6.35 -24.27
N LEU A 252 1.91 -5.95 -23.11
CA LEU A 252 1.09 -5.48 -21.98
C LEU A 252 0.38 -4.16 -22.32
N VAL A 253 1.06 -3.22 -22.97
CA VAL A 253 0.47 -1.95 -23.42
C VAL A 253 -0.78 -2.19 -24.28
N ARG A 254 -0.75 -3.19 -25.15
CA ARG A 254 -1.84 -3.53 -26.07
C ARG A 254 -2.88 -4.49 -25.48
N ARG A 255 -2.63 -5.03 -24.28
CA ARG A 255 -3.56 -5.96 -23.64
C ARG A 255 -4.84 -5.23 -23.25
N SER A 256 -5.99 -5.77 -23.67
CA SER A 256 -7.30 -5.30 -23.23
C SER A 256 -7.71 -5.97 -21.92
N PHE A 257 -8.36 -5.19 -21.05
CA PHE A 257 -8.92 -5.64 -19.78
C PHE A 257 -10.43 -5.37 -19.75
N THR A 258 -11.18 -6.29 -19.18
CA THR A 258 -12.66 -6.24 -19.17
C THR A 258 -13.23 -5.20 -18.18
N GLY A 259 -12.39 -4.44 -17.50
CA GLY A 259 -12.75 -3.41 -16.50
C GLY A 259 -11.50 -2.78 -15.89
N PRO A 260 -11.61 -2.17 -14.70
CA PRO A 260 -10.47 -1.62 -13.98
C PRO A 260 -9.33 -2.60 -13.86
N SER A 261 -8.11 -2.16 -14.14
CA SER A 261 -6.91 -3.02 -14.17
C SER A 261 -5.79 -2.43 -13.31
N ARG A 262 -4.89 -3.31 -12.86
CA ARG A 262 -3.71 -2.91 -12.10
C ARG A 262 -2.44 -3.45 -12.76
N ILE A 263 -1.42 -2.60 -12.88
CA ILE A 263 -0.08 -2.97 -13.30
C ILE A 263 0.87 -2.59 -12.18
N ARG A 264 1.48 -3.59 -11.54
CA ARG A 264 2.43 -3.38 -10.44
C ARG A 264 3.82 -3.89 -10.80
N GLY A 265 4.84 -3.39 -10.12
CA GLY A 265 6.22 -3.86 -10.28
C GLY A 265 7.18 -3.02 -9.46
N ALA A 266 8.33 -3.59 -9.12
CA ALA A 266 9.38 -2.91 -8.38
C ALA A 266 9.93 -1.67 -9.10
N ALA A 267 10.78 -0.91 -8.42
CA ALA A 267 11.51 0.20 -9.05
C ALA A 267 12.26 -0.27 -10.30
N GLY A 268 12.26 0.55 -11.36
CA GLY A 268 13.00 0.28 -12.58
C GLY A 268 12.33 -0.68 -13.58
N THR A 269 11.10 -1.16 -13.31
CA THR A 269 10.38 -2.06 -14.23
C THR A 269 9.65 -1.35 -15.39
N GLY A 270 9.80 -0.01 -15.55
CA GLY A 270 9.23 0.75 -16.65
C GLY A 270 7.75 1.11 -16.52
N LYS A 271 7.21 1.20 -15.30
CA LYS A 271 5.80 1.53 -15.02
C LYS A 271 5.31 2.79 -15.72
N THR A 272 6.03 3.91 -15.56
CA THR A 272 5.72 5.20 -16.20
C THR A 272 5.77 5.11 -17.72
N VAL A 273 6.74 4.36 -18.27
CA VAL A 273 6.83 4.08 -19.71
C VAL A 273 5.59 3.35 -20.21
N ILE A 274 5.15 2.32 -19.48
CA ILE A 274 3.92 1.58 -19.81
C ILE A 274 2.70 2.50 -19.74
N ALA A 275 2.60 3.37 -18.71
CA ALA A 275 1.51 4.33 -18.58
C ALA A 275 1.41 5.24 -19.80
N LEU A 276 2.53 5.81 -20.23
CA LEU A 276 2.62 6.70 -21.38
C LEU A 276 2.23 6.03 -22.69
N HIS A 277 2.82 4.86 -22.97
CA HIS A 277 2.52 4.09 -24.19
C HIS A 277 1.10 3.55 -24.20
N ARG A 278 0.54 3.16 -23.03
CA ARG A 278 -0.85 2.73 -22.93
C ARG A 278 -1.82 3.88 -23.19
N ALA A 279 -1.50 5.09 -22.71
CA ALA A 279 -2.28 6.29 -23.01
C ALA A 279 -2.33 6.54 -24.53
N ALA A 280 -1.18 6.48 -25.21
CA ALA A 280 -1.09 6.63 -26.65
C ALA A 280 -1.85 5.51 -27.39
N HIS A 281 -1.73 4.26 -26.93
CA HIS A 281 -2.45 3.12 -27.52
C HIS A 281 -3.97 3.28 -27.40
N LEU A 282 -4.48 3.62 -26.20
CA LEU A 282 -5.91 3.78 -25.99
C LEU A 282 -6.46 5.01 -26.71
N ALA A 283 -5.74 6.12 -26.78
CA ALA A 283 -6.13 7.28 -27.58
C ALA A 283 -6.27 6.96 -29.07
N ARG A 284 -5.42 6.08 -29.62
CA ARG A 284 -5.53 5.60 -31.02
C ARG A 284 -6.69 4.64 -31.22
N THR A 285 -6.87 3.69 -30.32
CA THR A 285 -7.84 2.58 -30.51
C THR A 285 -9.27 2.96 -30.15
N THR A 286 -9.46 3.83 -29.17
CA THR A 286 -10.81 4.27 -28.74
C THR A 286 -11.29 5.52 -29.49
N GLY A 287 -10.36 6.28 -30.07
CA GLY A 287 -10.66 7.54 -30.77
C GLY A 287 -11.11 8.70 -29.87
N GLY A 288 -11.16 8.50 -28.56
CA GLY A 288 -11.63 9.50 -27.58
C GLY A 288 -10.52 10.00 -26.63
N PRO A 289 -10.83 11.02 -25.81
CA PRO A 289 -9.88 11.55 -24.84
C PRO A 289 -9.46 10.53 -23.78
N VAL A 290 -8.19 10.57 -23.42
CA VAL A 290 -7.57 9.75 -22.36
C VAL A 290 -6.95 10.67 -21.32
N LEU A 291 -7.30 10.48 -20.06
CA LEU A 291 -6.65 11.17 -18.94
C LEU A 291 -5.47 10.34 -18.44
N LEU A 292 -4.27 10.87 -18.53
CA LEU A 292 -3.08 10.35 -17.85
C LEU A 292 -2.82 11.20 -16.62
N THR A 293 -2.95 10.62 -15.44
CA THR A 293 -2.84 11.36 -14.19
C THR A 293 -1.81 10.75 -13.23
N THR A 294 -1.29 11.57 -12.36
CA THR A 294 -0.33 11.20 -11.31
C THR A 294 -0.52 12.04 -10.06
N PHE A 295 -0.09 11.50 -8.92
CA PHE A 295 -0.10 12.26 -7.67
C PHE A 295 0.96 13.39 -7.64
N VAL A 296 2.09 13.17 -8.29
CA VAL A 296 3.27 14.07 -8.27
C VAL A 296 3.01 15.31 -9.14
N ARG A 297 3.07 16.51 -8.56
CA ARG A 297 2.72 17.77 -9.23
C ARG A 297 3.67 18.19 -10.34
N THR A 298 4.93 17.83 -10.26
CA THR A 298 5.98 18.21 -11.25
C THR A 298 5.96 17.30 -12.47
N LEU A 299 5.48 16.06 -12.34
CA LEU A 299 5.53 15.04 -13.37
C LEU A 299 4.61 15.29 -14.60
N PRO A 300 3.43 15.93 -14.49
CA PRO A 300 2.55 16.14 -15.65
C PRO A 300 3.21 16.89 -16.80
N ARG A 301 4.00 17.91 -16.55
CA ARG A 301 4.71 18.69 -17.60
C ARG A 301 5.68 17.78 -18.37
N VAL A 302 6.43 16.96 -17.62
CA VAL A 302 7.37 15.99 -18.20
C VAL A 302 6.63 14.93 -19.02
N LEU A 303 5.56 14.34 -18.49
CA LEU A 303 4.76 13.35 -19.20
C LEU A 303 4.09 13.94 -20.45
N GLN A 304 3.62 15.18 -20.40
CA GLN A 304 3.05 15.87 -21.56
C GLN A 304 4.09 16.07 -22.67
N SER A 305 5.31 16.52 -22.32
CA SER A 305 6.42 16.64 -23.27
C SER A 305 6.81 15.27 -23.88
N LEU A 306 6.86 14.23 -23.05
CA LEU A 306 7.13 12.86 -23.52
C LEU A 306 6.02 12.34 -24.44
N ALA A 307 4.75 12.58 -24.10
CA ALA A 307 3.58 12.15 -24.90
C ALA A 307 3.59 12.83 -26.28
N GLN A 308 3.91 14.12 -26.35
CA GLN A 308 4.02 14.87 -27.60
C GLN A 308 5.11 14.31 -28.51
N ARG A 309 6.25 13.92 -27.96
CA ARG A 309 7.36 13.32 -28.72
C ARG A 309 7.07 11.88 -29.15
N LEU A 310 6.45 11.10 -28.26
CA LEU A 310 6.17 9.67 -28.47
C LEU A 310 5.02 9.42 -29.45
N ALA A 311 3.98 10.22 -29.37
CA ALA A 311 2.71 10.00 -30.06
C ALA A 311 2.12 11.33 -30.57
N PRO A 312 2.82 12.06 -31.44
CA PRO A 312 2.36 13.37 -31.94
C PRO A 312 1.02 13.30 -32.68
N ASP A 313 0.68 12.12 -33.22
CA ASP A 313 -0.56 11.82 -33.94
C ASP A 313 -1.81 11.80 -33.05
N VAL A 314 -1.67 11.62 -31.74
CA VAL A 314 -2.78 11.54 -30.78
C VAL A 314 -2.52 12.34 -29.50
N ALA A 315 -1.45 13.12 -29.45
CA ALA A 315 -1.06 13.89 -28.25
C ALA A 315 -2.14 14.89 -27.82
N ASP A 316 -2.93 15.39 -28.75
CA ASP A 316 -4.10 16.25 -28.51
C ASP A 316 -5.26 15.56 -27.79
N ARG A 317 -5.28 14.23 -27.83
CA ARG A 317 -6.29 13.40 -27.12
C ARG A 317 -5.79 12.87 -25.78
N ILE A 318 -4.53 13.12 -25.43
CA ILE A 318 -3.95 12.70 -24.15
C ILE A 318 -3.85 13.93 -23.25
N GLU A 319 -4.77 14.00 -22.31
CA GLU A 319 -4.75 15.05 -21.29
C GLU A 319 -3.88 14.56 -20.11
N VAL A 320 -2.85 15.33 -19.77
CA VAL A 320 -1.94 15.00 -18.67
C VAL A 320 -2.11 16.01 -17.54
N ARG A 321 -2.52 15.52 -16.36
CA ARG A 321 -2.77 16.34 -15.17
C ARG A 321 -2.26 15.66 -13.91
N SER A 322 -1.94 16.43 -12.88
CA SER A 322 -1.92 15.87 -11.53
C SER A 322 -3.35 15.68 -11.03
N VAL A 323 -3.57 14.75 -10.10
CA VAL A 323 -4.91 14.50 -9.53
C VAL A 323 -5.51 15.78 -8.94
N HIS A 324 -4.70 16.57 -8.22
CA HIS A 324 -5.14 17.87 -7.68
C HIS A 324 -5.39 18.91 -8.77
N GLY A 325 -4.55 18.93 -9.83
CA GLY A 325 -4.76 19.83 -10.97
C GLY A 325 -6.07 19.53 -11.69
N PHE A 326 -6.36 18.25 -11.91
CA PHE A 326 -7.64 17.81 -12.49
C PHE A 326 -8.83 18.25 -11.61
N ALA A 327 -8.75 18.03 -10.30
CA ALA A 327 -9.81 18.44 -9.37
C ALA A 327 -10.04 19.95 -9.39
N ALA A 328 -8.98 20.76 -9.41
CA ALA A 328 -9.08 22.21 -9.46
C ALA A 328 -9.71 22.71 -10.78
N GLU A 329 -9.30 22.14 -11.92
CA GLU A 329 -9.87 22.48 -13.24
C GLU A 329 -11.35 22.09 -13.32
N LEU A 330 -11.72 20.89 -12.85
CA LEU A 330 -13.10 20.43 -12.81
C LEU A 330 -14.00 21.39 -12.01
N LEU A 331 -13.56 21.79 -10.83
CA LEU A 331 -14.34 22.72 -9.99
C LEU A 331 -14.42 24.11 -10.63
N ALA A 332 -13.33 24.60 -11.23
CA ALA A 332 -13.33 25.86 -11.96
C ALA A 332 -14.28 25.84 -13.18
N GLU A 333 -14.35 24.73 -13.93
CA GLU A 333 -15.32 24.53 -15.01
C GLU A 333 -16.79 24.59 -14.53
N ARG A 334 -17.02 24.34 -13.23
CA ARG A 334 -18.33 24.34 -12.56
C ARG A 334 -18.57 25.58 -11.70
N ASP A 335 -17.80 26.64 -11.92
CA ASP A 335 -17.87 27.92 -11.17
C ASP A 335 -17.74 27.73 -9.64
N THR A 336 -17.07 26.67 -9.21
CA THR A 336 -16.81 26.38 -7.79
C THR A 336 -15.37 26.73 -7.45
N TYR A 337 -15.18 27.70 -6.56
CA TYR A 337 -13.85 28.16 -6.13
C TYR A 337 -13.60 27.83 -4.67
N LEU A 338 -12.50 27.15 -4.43
CA LEU A 338 -11.95 26.90 -3.09
C LEU A 338 -10.64 27.66 -2.94
N ASP A 339 -10.53 28.45 -1.88
CA ASP A 339 -9.26 29.10 -1.50
C ASP A 339 -8.35 28.10 -0.80
N VAL A 340 -7.56 27.36 -1.59
CA VAL A 340 -6.65 26.34 -1.09
C VAL A 340 -5.34 26.96 -0.65
N ASP A 341 -5.20 27.21 0.66
CA ASP A 341 -3.97 27.73 1.27
C ASP A 341 -3.39 26.76 2.29
N ALA A 342 -2.38 25.97 1.83
CA ALA A 342 -1.74 24.97 2.67
C ALA A 342 -0.96 25.56 3.87
N GLU A 343 -0.44 26.78 3.76
CA GLU A 343 0.29 27.43 4.84
C GLU A 343 -0.67 27.92 5.93
N VAL A 344 -1.78 28.54 5.51
CA VAL A 344 -2.83 28.95 6.44
C VAL A 344 -3.46 27.71 7.10
N ALA A 345 -3.76 26.67 6.35
CA ALA A 345 -4.29 25.42 6.86
C ALA A 345 -3.36 24.77 7.90
N SER A 346 -2.05 24.72 7.61
CA SER A 346 -1.05 24.21 8.56
C SER A 346 -1.00 25.05 9.85
N ARG A 347 -1.03 26.38 9.74
CA ARG A 347 -1.07 27.25 10.92
C ARG A 347 -2.34 27.08 11.77
N ILE A 348 -3.50 26.91 11.11
CA ILE A 348 -4.76 26.62 11.81
C ILE A 348 -4.64 25.29 12.56
N PHE A 349 -4.08 24.26 11.91
CA PHE A 349 -3.89 22.98 12.57
C PHE A 349 -2.94 23.08 13.77
N ASP A 350 -1.82 23.81 13.65
CA ASP A 350 -0.88 24.03 14.76
C ASP A 350 -1.52 24.75 15.95
N ASP A 351 -2.43 25.72 15.69
CA ASP A 351 -3.18 26.42 16.73
C ASP A 351 -4.18 25.49 17.41
N VAL A 352 -4.92 24.70 16.64
CA VAL A 352 -5.89 23.71 17.15
C VAL A 352 -5.17 22.61 17.92
N TRP A 353 -4.02 22.13 17.40
CA TRP A 353 -3.18 21.13 18.06
C TRP A 353 -2.70 21.62 19.43
N ARG A 354 -2.11 22.81 19.52
CA ARG A 354 -1.64 23.39 20.78
C ARG A 354 -2.76 23.55 21.81
N ARG A 355 -3.96 23.86 21.35
CA ARG A 355 -5.10 24.12 22.23
C ARG A 355 -5.83 22.86 22.71
N TYR A 356 -5.98 21.86 21.85
CA TYR A 356 -6.84 20.71 22.11
C TYR A 356 -6.09 19.37 22.06
N GLY A 357 -5.17 19.18 21.14
CA GLY A 357 -4.50 17.90 20.93
C GLY A 357 -3.33 17.66 21.88
N GLN A 358 -2.44 18.66 22.00
CA GLN A 358 -1.22 18.55 22.79
C GLN A 358 -1.47 18.34 24.29
N PRO A 359 -2.41 19.05 24.95
CA PRO A 359 -2.69 18.82 26.36
C PRO A 359 -3.56 17.58 26.63
N GLY A 360 -4.14 16.99 25.58
CA GLY A 360 -5.04 15.84 25.66
C GLY A 360 -4.34 14.48 25.54
N PRO A 361 -5.12 13.39 25.43
CA PRO A 361 -4.59 12.04 25.32
C PRO A 361 -3.72 11.83 24.08
N LEU A 362 -3.92 12.60 23.01
CA LEU A 362 -3.10 12.53 21.80
C LEU A 362 -1.65 12.95 22.03
N GLY A 363 -1.43 14.02 22.82
CA GLY A 363 -0.09 14.49 23.15
C GLY A 363 0.72 13.49 23.98
N LEU A 364 0.04 12.64 24.76
CA LEU A 364 0.66 11.53 25.49
C LEU A 364 1.05 10.37 24.56
N VAL A 365 0.32 10.19 23.45
CA VAL A 365 0.58 9.15 22.45
C VAL A 365 1.71 9.57 21.53
N ASP A 366 1.67 10.78 20.99
CA ASP A 366 2.73 11.40 20.20
C ASP A 366 2.66 12.92 20.32
N ALA A 367 3.74 13.55 20.80
CA ALA A 367 3.83 14.99 20.92
C ALA A 367 4.01 15.74 19.58
N ALA A 368 4.27 15.00 18.48
CA ALA A 368 4.54 15.58 17.17
C ALA A 368 3.24 15.95 16.43
N ALA A 369 2.91 17.21 16.33
CA ALA A 369 1.78 17.74 15.59
C ALA A 369 1.64 17.18 14.15
N PRO A 370 2.72 17.07 13.36
CA PRO A 370 2.64 16.53 11.99
C PRO A 370 2.05 15.13 11.88
N TYR A 371 2.29 14.26 12.88
CA TYR A 371 1.71 12.91 12.89
C TYR A 371 0.17 12.94 12.86
N TRP A 372 -0.42 13.82 13.64
CA TRP A 372 -1.86 13.97 13.75
C TRP A 372 -2.48 14.71 12.55
N TYR A 373 -1.74 15.68 12.01
CA TYR A 373 -2.13 16.34 10.77
C TYR A 373 -2.20 15.34 9.60
N GLU A 374 -1.19 14.49 9.49
CA GLU A 374 -1.19 13.40 8.50
C GLU A 374 -2.35 12.42 8.72
N GLU A 375 -2.69 12.08 9.97
CA GLU A 375 -3.82 11.20 10.26
C GLU A 375 -5.15 11.85 9.81
N ILE A 376 -5.33 13.15 10.04
CA ILE A 376 -6.51 13.88 9.55
C ILE A 376 -6.53 13.88 8.02
N CYS A 377 -5.47 14.33 7.39
CA CYS A 377 -5.44 14.51 5.93
C CYS A 377 -5.50 13.19 5.17
N ALA A 378 -4.66 12.21 5.53
CA ALA A 378 -4.53 10.97 4.79
C ALA A 378 -5.55 9.91 5.19
N VAL A 379 -5.97 9.86 6.47
CA VAL A 379 -6.87 8.81 6.95
C VAL A 379 -8.31 9.31 6.98
N LEU A 380 -8.61 10.41 7.66
CA LEU A 380 -9.99 10.89 7.77
C LEU A 380 -10.49 11.51 6.46
N LYS A 381 -9.86 12.56 6.00
CA LYS A 381 -10.23 13.27 4.75
C LYS A 381 -9.93 12.43 3.52
N GLY A 382 -8.79 11.74 3.49
CA GLY A 382 -8.41 10.87 2.37
C GLY A 382 -9.36 9.70 2.10
N ARG A 383 -10.19 9.32 3.08
CA ARG A 383 -11.28 8.35 2.93
C ARG A 383 -12.66 8.99 2.83
N GLY A 384 -12.75 10.29 3.08
CA GLY A 384 -14.02 11.01 3.09
C GLY A 384 -14.92 10.59 4.25
N LEU A 385 -14.33 10.39 5.45
CA LEU A 385 -15.09 9.99 6.62
C LEU A 385 -15.87 11.19 7.17
N THR A 386 -17.18 11.04 7.33
CA THR A 386 -18.09 12.10 7.80
C THR A 386 -18.68 11.85 9.17
N ARG A 387 -18.46 10.63 9.74
CA ARG A 387 -19.00 10.24 11.04
C ARG A 387 -17.93 9.53 11.85
N PHE A 388 -17.96 9.76 13.17
CA PHE A 388 -17.00 9.13 14.09
C PHE A 388 -17.00 7.60 14.04
N GLU A 389 -18.19 6.98 13.91
CA GLU A 389 -18.34 5.53 13.88
C GLU A 389 -17.57 4.89 12.72
N GLN A 390 -17.50 5.57 11.57
CA GLN A 390 -16.70 5.13 10.42
C GLN A 390 -15.21 5.10 10.78
N TYR A 391 -14.71 6.12 11.47
CA TYR A 391 -13.32 6.17 11.91
C TYR A 391 -13.04 5.18 13.04
N ALA A 392 -13.96 5.04 13.99
CA ALA A 392 -13.83 4.09 15.09
C ALA A 392 -13.73 2.63 14.60
N ALA A 393 -14.41 2.31 13.51
CA ALA A 393 -14.40 0.99 12.88
C ALA A 393 -13.25 0.77 11.88
N LEU A 394 -12.52 1.84 11.51
CA LEU A 394 -11.57 1.77 10.39
C LEU A 394 -10.30 0.97 10.77
N PRO A 395 -9.92 -0.03 9.96
CA PRO A 395 -8.57 -0.58 9.99
C PRO A 395 -7.58 0.48 9.51
N ARG A 396 -6.60 0.82 10.33
CA ARG A 396 -5.62 1.86 10.00
C ARG A 396 -4.44 1.26 9.24
N HIS A 397 -4.68 0.80 8.01
CA HIS A 397 -3.64 0.25 7.14
C HIS A 397 -2.51 1.28 6.94
N GLY A 398 -1.27 0.80 7.02
CA GLY A 398 -0.07 1.65 6.85
C GLY A 398 0.29 2.52 8.07
N ARG A 399 -0.53 2.53 9.14
CA ARG A 399 -0.24 3.22 10.41
C ARG A 399 0.11 2.20 11.49
N ARG A 400 1.30 2.32 12.05
CA ARG A 400 1.83 1.32 13.00
C ARG A 400 1.43 1.56 14.45
N ARG A 401 1.12 2.81 14.82
CA ARG A 401 0.74 3.15 16.18
C ARG A 401 -0.69 2.70 16.48
N ALA A 402 -0.85 1.84 17.47
CA ALA A 402 -2.17 1.45 17.95
C ALA A 402 -2.90 2.63 18.58
N MET A 403 -4.19 2.79 18.29
CA MET A 403 -5.04 3.82 18.86
C MET A 403 -6.25 3.16 19.51
N THR A 404 -6.50 3.53 20.77
CA THR A 404 -7.74 3.16 21.47
C THR A 404 -8.92 3.97 20.92
N VAL A 405 -10.14 3.56 21.23
CA VAL A 405 -11.34 4.31 20.88
C VAL A 405 -11.30 5.73 21.46
N GLU A 406 -10.76 5.90 22.67
CA GLU A 406 -10.56 7.20 23.30
C GLU A 406 -9.60 8.10 22.49
N HIS A 407 -8.47 7.55 22.03
CA HIS A 407 -7.55 8.29 21.16
C HIS A 407 -8.21 8.68 19.83
N ARG A 408 -9.03 7.80 19.27
CA ARG A 408 -9.78 8.08 18.02
C ARG A 408 -10.84 9.16 18.25
N ALA A 409 -11.53 9.14 19.40
CA ALA A 409 -12.49 10.18 19.77
C ALA A 409 -11.81 11.54 19.92
N ALA A 410 -10.68 11.59 20.63
CA ALA A 410 -9.91 12.82 20.79
C ALA A 410 -9.39 13.36 19.44
N LEU A 411 -8.97 12.49 18.53
CA LEU A 411 -8.59 12.92 17.19
C LEU A 411 -9.78 13.42 16.36
N TRP A 412 -10.94 12.80 16.51
CA TRP A 412 -12.15 13.26 15.84
C TRP A 412 -12.57 14.66 16.33
N GLU A 413 -12.49 14.93 17.62
CA GLU A 413 -12.71 16.28 18.17
C GLU A 413 -11.70 17.29 17.62
N LEU A 414 -10.42 16.89 17.53
CA LEU A 414 -9.37 17.71 16.92
C LEU A 414 -9.68 18.01 15.44
N PHE A 415 -10.12 17.00 14.69
CA PHE A 415 -10.55 17.14 13.30
C PHE A 415 -11.71 18.11 13.15
N VAL A 416 -12.76 17.98 13.98
CA VAL A 416 -13.91 18.89 13.97
C VAL A 416 -13.49 20.32 14.26
N ALA A 417 -12.57 20.53 15.23
CA ALA A 417 -12.02 21.84 15.57
C ALA A 417 -11.17 22.41 14.41
N TYR A 418 -10.38 21.58 13.73
CA TYR A 418 -9.61 21.98 12.55
C TYR A 418 -10.53 22.42 11.39
N GLU A 419 -11.55 21.62 11.06
CA GLU A 419 -12.55 21.94 10.06
C GLU A 419 -13.31 23.26 10.37
N ALA A 420 -13.63 23.48 11.64
CA ALA A 420 -14.23 24.75 12.07
C ALA A 420 -13.26 25.92 11.87
N GLY A 421 -11.96 25.72 12.12
CA GLY A 421 -10.91 26.71 11.90
C GLY A 421 -10.73 27.09 10.43
N LEU A 422 -10.75 26.10 9.53
CA LEU A 422 -10.70 26.32 8.08
C LEU A 422 -11.91 27.14 7.61
N ARG A 423 -13.12 26.70 7.97
CA ARG A 423 -14.38 27.40 7.64
C ARG A 423 -14.43 28.83 8.16
N ALA A 424 -13.96 29.06 9.39
CA ALA A 424 -13.94 30.40 9.99
C ALA A 424 -13.02 31.40 9.23
N ARG A 425 -12.03 30.87 8.50
CA ARG A 425 -11.10 31.67 7.67
C ARG A 425 -11.44 31.67 6.20
N GLY A 426 -12.45 30.87 5.77
CA GLY A 426 -12.82 30.72 4.37
C GLY A 426 -11.76 30.05 3.51
N VAL A 427 -10.88 29.24 4.12
CA VAL A 427 -9.80 28.53 3.42
C VAL A 427 -10.05 27.01 3.44
N ALA A 428 -9.44 26.32 2.48
CA ALA A 428 -9.47 24.88 2.34
C ALA A 428 -8.05 24.30 2.32
N ASP A 429 -7.92 23.03 2.64
CA ASP A 429 -6.70 22.27 2.39
C ASP A 429 -6.79 21.46 1.08
N TRP A 430 -5.70 20.79 0.71
CA TRP A 430 -5.64 20.00 -0.52
C TRP A 430 -6.60 18.81 -0.54
N GLN A 431 -6.99 18.27 0.61
CA GLN A 431 -7.94 17.17 0.67
C GLN A 431 -9.39 17.67 0.50
N ASP A 432 -9.70 18.89 0.95
CA ASP A 432 -10.99 19.52 0.71
C ASP A 432 -11.25 19.70 -0.79
N LEU A 433 -10.22 20.10 -1.55
CA LEU A 433 -10.31 20.20 -3.01
C LEU A 433 -10.73 18.86 -3.65
N ILE A 434 -10.13 17.77 -3.21
CA ILE A 434 -10.46 16.43 -3.72
C ILE A 434 -11.85 15.96 -3.29
N LEU A 435 -12.24 16.23 -2.04
CA LEU A 435 -13.55 15.89 -1.51
C LEU A 435 -14.66 16.63 -2.27
N GLU A 436 -14.45 17.91 -2.53
CA GLU A 436 -15.41 18.74 -3.27
C GLU A 436 -15.53 18.30 -4.74
N ALA A 437 -14.40 18.01 -5.38
CA ALA A 437 -14.39 17.50 -6.76
C ALA A 437 -15.10 16.13 -6.87
N GLU A 438 -14.87 15.22 -5.91
CA GLU A 438 -15.56 13.92 -5.86
C GLU A 438 -17.06 14.09 -5.60
N ALA A 439 -17.46 15.00 -4.70
CA ALA A 439 -18.85 15.32 -4.43
C ALA A 439 -19.54 15.92 -5.68
N SER A 440 -18.88 16.86 -6.33
CA SER A 440 -19.36 17.50 -7.55
C SER A 440 -19.57 16.49 -8.70
N LEU A 441 -18.67 15.53 -8.88
CA LEU A 441 -18.82 14.43 -9.86
C LEU A 441 -19.94 13.46 -9.52
N ARG A 442 -20.26 13.29 -8.25
CA ARG A 442 -21.37 12.45 -7.80
C ARG A 442 -22.72 13.11 -8.09
N GLU A 443 -22.80 14.44 -7.96
CA GLU A 443 -23.99 15.22 -8.27
C GLU A 443 -24.20 15.34 -9.79
N GLU A 444 -23.12 15.62 -10.53
CA GLU A 444 -23.12 15.78 -11.98
C GLU A 444 -21.98 14.97 -12.60
N PRO A 445 -22.24 13.74 -13.10
CA PRO A 445 -21.25 12.90 -13.74
C PRO A 445 -20.62 13.54 -14.97
N LEU A 446 -19.31 13.32 -15.17
CA LEU A 446 -18.55 13.83 -16.32
C LEU A 446 -18.26 12.69 -17.30
N GLU A 447 -18.92 12.66 -18.44
CA GLU A 447 -18.73 11.68 -19.52
C GLU A 447 -17.76 12.20 -20.59
N ARG A 448 -16.54 12.56 -20.21
CA ARG A 448 -15.52 13.12 -21.12
C ARG A 448 -14.54 12.07 -21.60
N TYR A 449 -14.06 11.19 -20.71
CA TYR A 449 -12.93 10.31 -20.96
C TYR A 449 -13.34 8.91 -21.38
N ARG A 450 -12.54 8.31 -22.28
CA ARG A 450 -12.65 6.88 -22.65
C ARG A 450 -11.76 6.00 -21.79
N ALA A 451 -10.67 6.57 -21.28
CA ALA A 451 -9.81 5.87 -20.35
C ALA A 451 -9.15 6.85 -19.37
N VAL A 452 -8.90 6.38 -18.17
CA VAL A 452 -8.11 7.05 -17.13
C VAL A 452 -6.95 6.14 -16.77
N ILE A 453 -5.73 6.66 -16.92
CA ILE A 453 -4.50 5.96 -16.58
C ILE A 453 -3.85 6.71 -15.42
N VAL A 454 -3.59 6.01 -14.35
CA VAL A 454 -3.00 6.58 -13.13
C VAL A 454 -1.60 6.03 -12.97
N ASP A 455 -0.60 6.89 -13.05
CA ASP A 455 0.78 6.57 -12.67
C ASP A 455 1.03 6.91 -11.20
N GLU A 456 1.87 6.15 -10.51
CA GLU A 456 2.15 6.23 -9.08
C GLU A 456 0.86 6.07 -8.23
N ALA A 457 -0.02 5.16 -8.63
CA ALA A 457 -1.34 4.97 -8.02
C ALA A 457 -1.30 4.64 -6.52
N GLN A 458 -0.19 4.09 -6.00
CA GLN A 458 -0.02 3.77 -4.57
C GLN A 458 -0.03 5.00 -3.65
N ASP A 459 0.10 6.22 -4.20
CA ASP A 459 0.07 7.45 -3.41
C ASP A 459 -1.32 8.07 -3.33
N LEU A 460 -2.31 7.50 -4.03
CA LEU A 460 -3.66 8.03 -4.05
C LEU A 460 -4.45 7.68 -2.78
N SER A 461 -5.22 8.62 -2.32
CA SER A 461 -6.23 8.39 -1.28
C SER A 461 -7.46 7.66 -1.86
N THR A 462 -8.26 7.07 -0.98
CA THR A 462 -9.52 6.39 -1.36
C THR A 462 -10.46 7.32 -2.14
N VAL A 463 -10.58 8.59 -1.72
CA VAL A 463 -11.42 9.59 -2.39
C VAL A 463 -10.88 9.89 -3.79
N MET A 464 -9.56 10.03 -3.96
CA MET A 464 -8.94 10.24 -5.28
C MET A 464 -9.23 9.08 -6.22
N ILE A 465 -9.11 7.84 -5.74
CA ILE A 465 -9.42 6.64 -6.55
C ILE A 465 -10.89 6.63 -6.95
N ARG A 466 -11.83 6.91 -6.02
CA ARG A 466 -13.26 7.00 -6.34
C ARG A 466 -13.55 8.10 -7.35
N MET A 467 -12.98 9.29 -7.18
CA MET A 467 -13.11 10.41 -8.09
C MET A 467 -12.67 10.02 -9.50
N LEU A 468 -11.51 9.40 -9.65
CA LEU A 468 -10.99 8.99 -10.96
C LEU A 468 -11.78 7.81 -11.56
N HIS A 469 -12.22 6.86 -10.73
CA HIS A 469 -13.06 5.76 -11.18
C HIS A 469 -14.43 6.24 -11.69
N SER A 470 -15.03 7.25 -11.05
CA SER A 470 -16.33 7.80 -11.48
C SER A 470 -16.31 8.41 -12.89
N LEU A 471 -15.15 8.77 -13.44
CA LEU A 471 -15.00 9.30 -14.79
C LEU A 471 -15.23 8.26 -15.90
N VAL A 472 -15.01 6.97 -15.59
CA VAL A 472 -15.05 5.88 -16.59
C VAL A 472 -15.79 4.63 -16.09
N GLY A 473 -16.03 4.51 -14.79
CA GLY A 473 -16.67 3.33 -14.22
C GLY A 473 -15.92 2.03 -14.52
N ASP A 474 -16.67 0.94 -14.64
CA ASP A 474 -16.17 -0.42 -14.89
C ASP A 474 -16.12 -0.80 -16.37
N ILE A 475 -16.06 0.19 -17.28
CA ILE A 475 -15.96 -0.10 -18.72
C ILE A 475 -14.63 -0.79 -19.05
N PRO A 476 -14.60 -1.64 -20.12
CA PRO A 476 -13.36 -2.25 -20.58
C PRO A 476 -12.28 -1.21 -20.87
N ASP A 477 -11.07 -1.45 -20.37
CA ASP A 477 -9.91 -0.54 -20.47
C ASP A 477 -10.13 0.87 -19.89
N GLY A 478 -11.21 1.09 -19.12
CA GLY A 478 -11.58 2.39 -18.59
C GLY A 478 -10.57 2.90 -17.57
N LEU A 479 -10.26 2.13 -16.52
CA LEU A 479 -9.32 2.54 -15.48
C LEU A 479 -8.09 1.63 -15.47
N SER A 480 -6.89 2.21 -15.55
CA SER A 480 -5.62 1.51 -15.37
C SER A 480 -4.82 2.14 -14.23
N LEU A 481 -4.61 1.38 -13.15
CA LEU A 481 -3.86 1.80 -11.98
C LEU A 481 -2.44 1.21 -12.04
N ILE A 482 -1.44 2.07 -12.18
CA ILE A 482 -0.05 1.67 -12.36
C ILE A 482 0.75 2.17 -11.16
N GLY A 483 1.51 1.28 -10.50
CA GLY A 483 2.23 1.70 -9.30
C GLY A 483 3.07 0.62 -8.64
N ASP A 484 3.68 1.00 -7.49
CA ASP A 484 4.58 0.18 -6.69
C ASP A 484 4.35 0.44 -5.21
N GLY A 485 3.81 -0.52 -4.49
CA GLY A 485 3.54 -0.39 -3.06
C GLY A 485 4.77 -0.09 -2.21
N GLN A 486 5.97 -0.54 -2.63
CA GLN A 486 7.22 -0.25 -1.93
C GLN A 486 7.63 1.23 -2.02
N GLN A 487 7.20 1.92 -3.08
CA GLN A 487 7.47 3.34 -3.30
C GLN A 487 6.41 4.26 -2.67
N THR A 488 5.57 3.73 -1.78
CA THR A 488 4.65 4.54 -0.97
C THR A 488 5.43 5.34 0.06
N ILE A 489 5.50 6.64 -0.15
CA ILE A 489 6.20 7.61 0.71
C ILE A 489 5.26 8.56 1.43
N TYR A 490 3.97 8.38 1.25
CA TYR A 490 2.92 9.12 1.93
C TYR A 490 2.19 8.22 2.93
N PRO A 491 1.85 8.72 4.12
CA PRO A 491 1.10 7.94 5.10
C PRO A 491 -0.35 7.70 4.66
N GLY A 492 -0.99 6.67 5.22
CA GLY A 492 -2.44 6.54 5.13
C GLY A 492 -3.00 5.31 4.41
N GLY A 493 -2.19 4.55 3.66
CA GLY A 493 -2.52 3.27 3.02
C GLY A 493 -3.99 3.09 2.62
N SER A 494 -4.36 3.47 1.39
CA SER A 494 -5.72 3.26 0.84
C SER A 494 -5.80 1.91 0.14
N THR A 495 -6.98 1.29 0.13
CA THR A 495 -7.21 0.07 -0.63
C THR A 495 -8.26 0.29 -1.72
N LEU A 496 -8.18 -0.50 -2.80
CA LEU A 496 -9.15 -0.44 -3.90
C LEU A 496 -10.56 -0.84 -3.43
N ALA A 497 -10.64 -1.75 -2.47
CA ALA A 497 -11.91 -2.16 -1.88
C ALA A 497 -12.59 -1.00 -1.12
N GLU A 498 -11.82 -0.19 -0.37
CA GLU A 498 -12.34 1.02 0.28
C GLU A 498 -12.87 2.04 -0.75
N ALA A 499 -12.28 2.06 -1.93
CA ALA A 499 -12.74 2.90 -3.04
C ALA A 499 -13.90 2.28 -3.87
N GLY A 500 -14.28 1.03 -3.60
CA GLY A 500 -15.31 0.31 -4.35
C GLY A 500 -14.85 -0.19 -5.73
N VAL A 501 -13.52 -0.26 -5.98
CA VAL A 501 -12.96 -0.67 -7.27
C VAL A 501 -12.49 -2.12 -7.19
N SER A 502 -13.01 -2.99 -8.05
CA SER A 502 -12.56 -4.38 -8.19
C SER A 502 -11.61 -4.53 -9.38
N ILE A 503 -10.49 -5.20 -9.13
CA ILE A 503 -9.51 -5.55 -10.18
C ILE A 503 -9.33 -7.07 -10.30
N ALA A 504 -10.24 -7.86 -9.75
CA ALA A 504 -10.13 -9.32 -9.68
C ALA A 504 -9.80 -9.93 -11.05
N GLY A 505 -8.70 -10.68 -11.14
CA GLY A 505 -8.19 -11.28 -12.36
C GLY A 505 -7.60 -10.29 -13.39
N ARG A 506 -7.48 -9.00 -13.05
CA ARG A 506 -6.96 -7.93 -13.93
C ARG A 506 -5.73 -7.22 -13.35
N SER A 507 -4.98 -7.92 -12.51
CA SER A 507 -3.68 -7.47 -11.98
C SER A 507 -2.55 -8.12 -12.78
N VAL A 508 -1.49 -7.35 -13.07
CA VAL A 508 -0.28 -7.81 -13.77
C VAL A 508 0.94 -7.34 -12.99
N VAL A 509 1.90 -8.25 -12.80
CA VAL A 509 3.17 -7.96 -12.11
C VAL A 509 4.30 -7.87 -13.11
N LEU A 510 5.08 -6.79 -13.08
CA LEU A 510 6.30 -6.60 -13.83
C LEU A 510 7.48 -7.15 -13.03
N THR A 511 8.17 -8.13 -13.55
CA THR A 511 9.23 -8.86 -12.86
C THR A 511 10.65 -8.49 -13.31
N THR A 512 10.80 -7.71 -14.39
CA THR A 512 12.11 -7.36 -14.95
C THR A 512 12.43 -5.89 -14.73
N ASN A 513 13.56 -5.62 -14.11
CA ASN A 513 14.10 -4.28 -13.91
C ASN A 513 15.10 -3.96 -15.03
N TYR A 514 14.71 -3.03 -15.91
CA TYR A 514 15.52 -2.59 -17.07
C TYR A 514 16.34 -1.34 -16.77
N ARG A 515 16.00 -0.58 -15.73
CA ARG A 515 16.57 0.72 -15.42
C ARG A 515 17.88 0.61 -14.67
N THR A 516 17.81 0.18 -13.42
CA THR A 516 18.95 0.24 -12.51
C THR A 516 19.89 -0.93 -12.72
N THR A 517 21.14 -0.78 -12.29
CA THR A 517 22.07 -1.90 -12.21
C THR A 517 21.77 -2.78 -11.00
N THR A 518 22.21 -4.04 -11.02
CA THR A 518 22.07 -4.96 -9.90
C THR A 518 22.68 -4.38 -8.62
N GLU A 519 23.82 -3.72 -8.74
CA GLU A 519 24.55 -3.13 -7.61
C GLU A 519 23.75 -1.99 -6.95
N ILE A 520 23.06 -1.16 -7.75
CA ILE A 520 22.17 -0.10 -7.22
C ILE A 520 20.93 -0.70 -6.58
N ALA A 521 20.29 -1.67 -7.26
CA ALA A 521 19.07 -2.31 -6.78
C ALA A 521 19.31 -3.04 -5.44
N GLU A 522 20.37 -3.83 -5.34
CA GLU A 522 20.77 -4.54 -4.11
C GLU A 522 21.12 -3.57 -2.97
N PHE A 523 21.79 -2.45 -3.29
CA PHE A 523 22.12 -1.44 -2.28
C PHE A 523 20.87 -0.77 -1.75
N ALA A 524 19.98 -0.34 -2.64
CA ALA A 524 18.72 0.31 -2.27
C ALA A 524 17.81 -0.64 -1.47
N ALA A 525 17.68 -1.91 -1.88
CA ALA A 525 16.87 -2.91 -1.19
C ALA A 525 17.32 -3.14 0.26
N ARG A 526 18.64 -3.07 0.55
CA ARG A 526 19.14 -3.19 1.93
C ARG A 526 18.61 -2.09 2.86
N VAL A 527 18.35 -0.89 2.35
CA VAL A 527 17.84 0.22 3.16
C VAL A 527 16.40 -0.01 3.62
N VAL A 528 15.60 -0.71 2.82
CA VAL A 528 14.19 -1.06 3.12
C VAL A 528 14.01 -2.54 3.48
N SER A 529 15.11 -3.27 3.72
CA SER A 529 15.06 -4.69 4.09
C SER A 529 14.28 -4.89 5.39
N GLY A 530 13.33 -5.82 5.37
CA GLY A 530 12.44 -6.11 6.51
C GLY A 530 11.25 -5.15 6.64
N ASP A 531 11.13 -4.13 5.78
CA ASP A 531 9.96 -3.26 5.77
C ASP A 531 8.79 -3.97 5.08
N ARG A 532 7.70 -4.16 5.83
CA ARG A 532 6.43 -4.64 5.29
C ARG A 532 5.57 -3.45 4.88
N HIS A 533 4.97 -3.51 3.72
CA HIS A 533 4.05 -2.49 3.24
C HIS A 533 2.70 -3.10 2.86
N VAL A 534 1.66 -2.29 2.99
CA VAL A 534 0.32 -2.66 2.52
C VAL A 534 0.16 -2.08 1.12
N ASP A 535 -0.18 -2.92 0.16
CA ASP A 535 -0.42 -2.46 -1.19
C ASP A 535 -1.88 -2.00 -1.40
N LEU A 536 -2.20 -1.51 -2.60
CA LEU A 536 -3.56 -1.06 -2.94
C LEU A 536 -4.61 -2.18 -2.91
N GLU A 537 -4.21 -3.45 -2.93
CA GLU A 537 -5.12 -4.60 -2.79
C GLU A 537 -5.34 -4.99 -1.32
N GLY A 538 -4.64 -4.32 -0.40
CA GLY A 538 -4.68 -4.59 1.03
C GLY A 538 -3.75 -5.73 1.47
N ALA A 539 -2.97 -6.31 0.55
CA ALA A 539 -1.97 -7.32 0.86
C ALA A 539 -0.77 -6.69 1.60
N THR A 540 -0.32 -7.34 2.65
CA THR A 540 0.94 -7.00 3.30
C THR A 540 2.05 -7.78 2.63
N THR A 541 2.80 -7.13 1.75
CA THR A 541 3.89 -7.75 0.98
C THR A 541 5.25 -7.31 1.52
N GLU A 542 6.22 -8.21 1.43
CA GLU A 542 7.64 -7.87 1.42
C GLU A 542 8.01 -7.38 0.02
N ALA A 543 9.22 -6.85 -0.12
CA ALA A 543 9.71 -6.28 -1.37
C ALA A 543 9.50 -7.22 -2.59
N ASP A 544 8.80 -6.76 -3.63
CA ASP A 544 8.76 -7.45 -4.93
C ASP A 544 10.19 -7.48 -5.50
N ALA A 545 10.77 -8.68 -5.61
CA ALA A 545 12.08 -8.85 -6.19
C ALA A 545 11.97 -8.83 -7.74
N ALA A 546 12.45 -7.76 -8.36
CA ALA A 546 12.60 -7.73 -9.82
C ALA A 546 13.99 -8.27 -10.22
N VAL A 547 14.02 -9.07 -11.26
CA VAL A 547 15.27 -9.54 -11.86
C VAL A 547 15.93 -8.38 -12.60
N THR A 548 17.12 -7.99 -12.17
CA THR A 548 17.87 -6.91 -12.80
C THR A 548 18.70 -7.48 -13.95
N THR A 549 18.57 -6.88 -15.13
CA THR A 549 19.28 -7.35 -16.35
C THR A 549 20.63 -6.67 -16.56
N ARG A 550 20.96 -5.66 -15.74
CA ARG A 550 22.12 -4.77 -15.93
C ARG A 550 23.12 -4.87 -14.79
N ARG A 551 24.40 -4.72 -15.13
CA ARG A 551 25.51 -4.57 -14.19
C ARG A 551 26.13 -3.18 -14.30
N GLY A 552 26.71 -2.68 -13.20
CA GLY A 552 27.34 -1.36 -13.17
C GLY A 552 28.27 -1.16 -11.97
N PRO A 553 28.78 0.05 -11.76
CA PRO A 553 29.61 0.35 -10.63
C PRO A 553 28.86 0.19 -9.29
N ARG A 554 29.56 -0.20 -8.26
CA ARG A 554 28.98 -0.23 -6.92
C ARG A 554 28.64 1.19 -6.44
N PRO A 555 27.49 1.39 -5.81
CA PRO A 555 27.16 2.65 -5.16
C PRO A 555 28.25 3.06 -4.16
N VAL A 556 28.57 4.35 -4.17
CA VAL A 556 29.55 4.94 -3.27
C VAL A 556 28.82 5.74 -2.21
N TYR A 557 29.04 5.46 -0.94
CA TYR A 557 28.62 6.36 0.12
C TYR A 557 29.82 6.87 0.92
N THR A 558 29.76 8.12 1.33
CA THR A 558 30.86 8.77 2.06
C THR A 558 30.30 9.56 3.24
N VAL A 559 30.86 9.36 4.41
CA VAL A 559 30.52 10.12 5.62
C VAL A 559 31.46 11.32 5.70
N PHE A 560 30.90 12.50 5.83
CA PHE A 560 31.67 13.75 5.86
C PHE A 560 31.69 14.36 7.25
N PRO A 561 32.85 14.94 7.66
CA PRO A 561 32.99 15.57 8.98
C PRO A 561 32.28 16.94 9.08
N SER A 562 31.97 17.56 7.96
CA SER A 562 31.26 18.84 7.91
C SER A 562 30.54 19.06 6.58
N ARG A 563 29.57 19.98 6.57
CA ARG A 563 28.82 20.38 5.37
C ARG A 563 29.73 20.94 4.28
N ALA A 564 30.71 21.79 4.65
CA ALA A 564 31.64 22.40 3.68
C ALA A 564 32.53 21.33 2.99
N VAL A 565 32.93 20.26 3.69
CA VAL A 565 33.67 19.15 3.06
C VAL A 565 32.76 18.34 2.15
N HIS A 566 31.51 18.10 2.57
CA HIS A 566 30.50 17.45 1.75
C HIS A 566 30.27 18.20 0.43
N ASP A 567 30.06 19.53 0.48
CA ASP A 567 29.73 20.34 -0.70
C ASP A 567 30.90 20.40 -1.70
N ARG A 568 32.15 20.51 -1.20
CA ARG A 568 33.34 20.40 -2.08
C ARG A 568 33.40 19.03 -2.77
N SER A 569 33.07 17.94 -2.03
CA SER A 569 33.06 16.61 -2.61
C SER A 569 31.93 16.40 -3.62
N LEU A 570 30.77 17.04 -3.41
CA LEU A 570 29.67 17.09 -4.37
C LEU A 570 30.11 17.71 -5.69
N VAL A 571 30.73 18.90 -5.65
CA VAL A 571 31.26 19.63 -6.83
C VAL A 571 32.28 18.77 -7.57
N GLU A 572 33.26 18.21 -6.84
CA GLU A 572 34.28 17.33 -7.42
C GLU A 572 33.66 16.08 -8.08
N ARG A 573 32.62 15.52 -7.45
CA ARG A 573 31.94 14.33 -7.97
C ARG A 573 31.21 14.65 -9.28
N VAL A 574 30.48 15.76 -9.38
CA VAL A 574 29.80 16.16 -10.62
C VAL A 574 30.82 16.37 -11.75
N ARG A 575 31.92 17.10 -11.48
CA ARG A 575 32.99 17.30 -12.47
C ARG A 575 33.62 16.01 -12.96
N ARG A 576 33.87 15.06 -12.04
CA ARG A 576 34.43 13.76 -12.37
C ARG A 576 33.46 12.94 -13.23
N ILE A 577 32.16 12.92 -12.92
CA ILE A 577 31.15 12.18 -13.71
C ILE A 577 31.20 12.65 -15.17
N VAL A 578 31.23 13.96 -15.41
CA VAL A 578 31.27 14.52 -16.77
C VAL A 578 32.58 14.15 -17.46
N ALA A 579 33.73 14.35 -16.81
CA ALA A 579 35.05 14.03 -17.35
C ALA A 579 35.20 12.53 -17.68
N ASP A 580 34.82 11.62 -16.75
CA ASP A 580 34.86 10.16 -16.96
C ASP A 580 33.91 9.72 -18.09
N ALA A 581 32.79 10.43 -18.29
CA ALA A 581 31.86 10.16 -19.37
C ALA A 581 32.42 10.56 -20.74
N GLU A 582 33.13 11.69 -20.82
CA GLU A 582 33.82 12.16 -22.04
C GLU A 582 34.93 11.18 -22.42
N GLU A 583 35.80 10.81 -21.47
CA GLU A 583 36.89 9.84 -21.70
C GLU A 583 36.41 8.45 -22.14
N SER A 584 35.31 7.96 -21.53
CA SER A 584 34.77 6.63 -21.80
C SER A 584 33.77 6.59 -22.97
N GLY A 585 33.39 7.74 -23.56
CA GLY A 585 32.39 7.86 -24.60
C GLY A 585 30.97 7.47 -24.14
N ARG A 586 30.67 7.56 -22.83
CA ARG A 586 29.34 7.21 -22.26
C ARG A 586 28.29 8.27 -22.52
N GLY A 587 28.69 9.51 -22.86
CA GLY A 587 27.77 10.56 -23.26
C GLY A 587 26.92 11.16 -22.12
N VAL A 588 27.30 11.00 -20.84
CA VAL A 588 26.58 11.59 -19.70
C VAL A 588 26.84 13.11 -19.68
N ARG A 589 25.77 13.89 -19.69
CA ARG A 589 25.78 15.35 -19.67
C ARG A 589 25.32 15.87 -18.31
N LEU A 590 25.49 17.16 -18.04
CA LEU A 590 24.99 17.78 -16.81
C LEU A 590 23.49 17.52 -16.57
N GLY A 591 22.68 17.60 -17.62
CA GLY A 591 21.24 17.33 -17.56
C GLY A 591 20.85 15.89 -17.29
N ASP A 592 21.77 14.95 -17.36
CA ASP A 592 21.53 13.54 -17.03
C ASP A 592 21.84 13.24 -15.54
N ILE A 593 22.28 14.26 -14.76
CA ILE A 593 22.65 14.14 -13.35
C ILE A 593 21.53 14.70 -12.47
N GLY A 594 21.07 13.92 -11.49
CA GLY A 594 20.14 14.34 -10.45
C GLY A 594 20.82 14.48 -9.09
N VAL A 595 20.72 15.65 -8.46
CA VAL A 595 21.15 15.91 -7.08
C VAL A 595 19.90 15.98 -6.20
N LEU A 596 19.73 14.99 -5.33
CA LEU A 596 18.51 14.76 -4.60
C LEU A 596 18.72 14.86 -3.08
N ALA A 597 17.78 15.49 -2.39
CA ALA A 597 17.79 15.63 -0.94
C ALA A 597 16.45 15.21 -0.32
N LEU A 598 16.46 14.81 0.94
CA LEU A 598 15.22 14.57 1.71
C LEU A 598 14.49 15.88 2.01
N TYR A 599 15.21 16.99 2.21
CA TYR A 599 14.67 18.27 2.61
C TYR A 599 14.97 19.36 1.60
N ALA A 600 14.00 20.26 1.36
CA ALA A 600 14.12 21.33 0.38
C ALA A 600 15.30 22.27 0.65
N TRP A 601 15.59 22.60 1.92
CA TRP A 601 16.73 23.44 2.25
C TRP A 601 18.09 22.80 1.92
N HIS A 602 18.22 21.45 2.06
CA HIS A 602 19.43 20.75 1.66
C HIS A 602 19.60 20.72 0.13
N ALA A 603 18.50 20.61 -0.61
CA ALA A 603 18.54 20.71 -2.07
C ALA A 603 18.99 22.12 -2.51
N LYS A 604 18.44 23.17 -1.87
CA LYS A 604 18.81 24.55 -2.14
C LYS A 604 20.29 24.82 -1.85
N GLU A 605 20.79 24.43 -0.67
CA GLU A 605 22.20 24.57 -0.30
C GLU A 605 23.14 23.80 -1.27
N ALA A 606 22.70 22.64 -1.78
CA ALA A 606 23.47 21.89 -2.79
C ALA A 606 23.49 22.60 -4.15
N ALA A 607 22.37 23.20 -4.57
CA ALA A 607 22.32 24.01 -5.78
C ALA A 607 23.25 25.23 -5.67
N GLU A 608 23.19 25.99 -4.57
CA GLU A 608 24.08 27.14 -4.30
C GLU A 608 25.57 26.74 -4.38
N ALA A 609 25.95 25.60 -3.78
CA ALA A 609 27.33 25.13 -3.83
C ALA A 609 27.81 24.76 -5.25
N LEU A 610 26.92 24.20 -6.08
CA LEU A 610 27.23 23.91 -7.50
C LEU A 610 27.36 25.19 -8.33
N GLU A 611 26.44 26.13 -8.16
CA GLU A 611 26.43 27.40 -8.87
C GLU A 611 27.63 28.28 -8.52
N GLU A 612 28.03 28.34 -7.23
CA GLU A 612 29.27 29.00 -6.78
C GLU A 612 30.54 28.40 -7.44
N ALA A 613 30.47 27.09 -7.77
CA ALA A 613 31.54 26.41 -8.47
C ALA A 613 31.47 26.52 -10.02
N GLY A 614 30.50 27.28 -10.55
CA GLY A 614 30.28 27.49 -11.99
C GLY A 614 29.59 26.35 -12.70
N ILE A 615 28.89 25.47 -11.97
CA ILE A 615 28.09 24.36 -12.52
C ILE A 615 26.63 24.81 -12.57
N PRO A 616 26.00 24.94 -13.76
CA PRO A 616 24.61 25.36 -13.87
C PRO A 616 23.65 24.32 -13.27
N THR A 617 22.63 24.82 -12.57
CA THR A 617 21.58 23.99 -11.98
C THR A 617 20.19 24.37 -12.45
N ILE A 618 19.23 23.45 -12.35
CA ILE A 618 17.79 23.65 -12.54
C ILE A 618 17.03 22.98 -11.40
N ASP A 619 16.09 23.71 -10.77
CA ASP A 619 15.20 23.08 -9.79
C ASP A 619 14.23 22.13 -10.49
N LEU A 620 13.96 20.97 -9.86
CA LEU A 620 13.03 19.98 -10.40
C LEU A 620 11.58 20.50 -10.52
N SER A 621 11.22 21.60 -9.82
CA SER A 621 9.91 22.25 -10.02
C SER A 621 9.78 22.98 -11.35
N ASP A 622 10.90 23.41 -11.93
CA ASP A 622 10.96 24.16 -13.18
C ASP A 622 11.26 23.27 -14.39
N TYR A 623 11.67 22.02 -14.14
CA TYR A 623 11.98 21.07 -15.18
C TYR A 623 10.69 20.54 -15.87
N ASP A 624 10.63 20.64 -17.20
CA ASP A 624 9.47 20.31 -18.03
C ASP A 624 9.63 19.05 -18.90
N GLY A 625 10.75 18.31 -18.75
CA GLY A 625 11.05 17.12 -19.54
C GLY A 625 11.79 17.39 -20.86
N THR A 626 12.22 18.62 -21.13
CA THR A 626 13.11 18.92 -22.24
C THR A 626 14.57 18.73 -21.81
N PRO A 627 15.46 18.29 -22.75
CA PRO A 627 16.87 18.21 -22.45
C PRO A 627 17.45 19.56 -22.06
N VAL A 628 18.17 19.61 -20.94
CA VAL A 628 18.82 20.80 -20.42
C VAL A 628 20.31 20.52 -20.16
N ASP A 629 21.15 21.55 -20.28
CA ASP A 629 22.58 21.45 -19.93
C ASP A 629 22.84 22.06 -18.54
N ALA A 630 22.12 21.52 -17.55
CA ALA A 630 22.21 21.93 -16.15
C ALA A 630 21.91 20.72 -15.25
N VAL A 631 22.56 20.64 -14.09
CA VAL A 631 22.30 19.60 -13.07
C VAL A 631 20.91 19.80 -12.51
N LYS A 632 20.11 18.75 -12.49
CA LYS A 632 18.74 18.77 -11.95
C LYS A 632 18.78 18.59 -10.43
N VAL A 633 18.32 19.59 -9.69
CA VAL A 633 18.41 19.61 -8.22
C VAL A 633 17.00 19.66 -7.61
N GLY A 634 16.76 18.89 -6.54
CA GLY A 634 15.48 18.96 -5.84
C GLY A 634 15.31 17.92 -4.73
N THR A 635 14.09 17.86 -4.18
CA THR A 635 13.78 16.83 -3.20
C THR A 635 13.49 15.48 -3.86
N ILE A 636 13.73 14.39 -3.13
CA ILE A 636 13.39 13.04 -3.57
C ILE A 636 11.90 12.94 -3.94
N LYS A 637 11.01 13.60 -3.20
CA LYS A 637 9.57 13.64 -3.50
C LYS A 637 9.26 14.25 -4.87
N ARG A 638 9.99 15.32 -5.25
CA ARG A 638 9.85 15.95 -6.57
C ARG A 638 10.47 15.12 -7.70
N ALA A 639 11.50 14.33 -7.37
CA ALA A 639 12.16 13.43 -8.32
C ALA A 639 11.36 12.13 -8.59
N LYS A 640 10.30 11.88 -7.85
CA LYS A 640 9.48 10.67 -8.03
C LYS A 640 8.88 10.65 -9.44
N GLY A 641 8.99 9.51 -10.13
CA GLY A 641 8.61 9.34 -11.54
C GLY A 641 9.66 9.78 -12.56
N LEU A 642 10.67 10.56 -12.14
CA LEU A 642 11.81 10.94 -13.00
C LEU A 642 12.93 9.88 -12.95
N GLU A 643 13.86 9.98 -13.90
CA GLU A 643 15.04 9.13 -14.00
C GLU A 643 16.28 9.96 -14.33
N PHE A 644 17.45 9.48 -13.89
CA PHE A 644 18.73 10.13 -14.14
C PHE A 644 19.79 9.07 -14.45
N ALA A 645 20.74 9.37 -15.29
CA ALA A 645 21.87 8.49 -15.50
C ALA A 645 22.69 8.33 -14.20
N GLU A 646 22.95 9.45 -13.53
CA GLU A 646 23.69 9.49 -12.26
C GLU A 646 22.83 10.21 -11.20
N VAL A 647 22.76 9.62 -10.00
CA VAL A 647 22.08 10.25 -8.85
C VAL A 647 23.07 10.47 -7.71
N LEU A 648 23.05 11.70 -7.20
CA LEU A 648 23.78 12.10 -6.01
C LEU A 648 22.78 12.46 -4.91
N VAL A 649 22.66 11.58 -3.90
CA VAL A 649 21.81 11.85 -2.73
C VAL A 649 22.66 12.60 -1.70
N VAL A 650 22.29 13.83 -1.41
CA VAL A 650 23.07 14.73 -0.57
C VAL A 650 22.55 14.79 0.86
N ARG A 651 23.47 14.97 1.82
CA ARG A 651 23.16 15.23 3.24
C ARG A 651 22.20 14.21 3.84
N THR A 652 22.44 12.94 3.53
CA THR A 652 21.66 11.83 4.06
C THR A 652 21.96 11.65 5.56
N PRO A 653 20.94 11.60 6.43
CA PRO A 653 21.15 11.31 7.84
C PRO A 653 21.72 9.90 8.05
N PRO A 654 22.77 9.70 8.89
CA PRO A 654 23.44 8.41 9.07
C PRO A 654 22.50 7.28 9.52
N TYR A 655 21.50 7.60 10.37
CA TYR A 655 20.57 6.61 10.93
C TYR A 655 19.69 5.93 9.88
N LEU A 656 19.49 6.56 8.71
CA LEU A 656 18.69 5.96 7.64
C LEU A 656 19.39 4.81 6.92
N LEU A 657 20.73 4.77 6.97
CA LEU A 657 21.56 3.73 6.35
C LEU A 657 21.90 2.60 7.35
N GLN A 658 21.46 2.71 8.60
CA GLN A 658 21.69 1.71 9.65
C GLN A 658 20.38 0.95 9.95
N PRO A 659 20.44 -0.29 10.45
CA PRO A 659 19.25 -0.97 10.95
C PRO A 659 18.50 -0.11 11.98
N ALA A 660 17.16 -0.14 11.96
CA ALA A 660 16.38 0.60 12.95
C ALA A 660 16.70 0.10 14.36
N PRO A 661 16.95 1.00 15.34
CA PRO A 661 17.07 0.57 16.73
C PRO A 661 15.79 -0.13 17.19
N ALA A 662 15.93 -1.26 17.89
CA ALA A 662 14.80 -2.05 18.41
C ALA A 662 13.94 -1.29 19.46
N THR A 663 14.36 -0.09 19.86
CA THR A 663 13.76 0.72 20.93
C THR A 663 12.97 1.94 20.43
N LEU A 664 12.77 2.08 19.11
CA LEU A 664 11.96 3.20 18.60
C LEU A 664 10.49 3.01 18.99
N ASP A 665 9.87 4.08 19.41
CA ASP A 665 8.42 4.11 19.62
C ASP A 665 7.70 4.07 18.26
N GLY A 666 6.45 3.54 18.22
CA GLY A 666 5.73 3.25 16.99
C GLY A 666 5.63 4.43 16.00
N ALA A 667 5.53 5.68 16.46
CA ALA A 667 5.46 6.85 15.58
C ALA A 667 6.85 7.25 15.03
N ALA A 668 7.91 7.16 15.85
CA ALA A 668 9.28 7.40 15.42
C ALA A 668 9.73 6.31 14.44
N GLU A 669 9.33 5.06 14.68
CA GLU A 669 9.56 3.95 13.77
C GLU A 669 8.86 4.20 12.42
N GLU A 670 7.59 4.60 12.44
CA GLU A 670 6.81 4.90 11.24
C GLU A 670 7.46 6.02 10.41
N ARG A 671 7.87 7.12 11.05
CA ARG A 671 8.61 8.21 10.37
C ARG A 671 9.93 7.73 9.77
N THR A 672 10.69 6.92 10.50
CA THR A 672 11.97 6.37 10.01
C THR A 672 11.75 5.44 8.81
N VAL A 673 10.72 4.61 8.84
CA VAL A 673 10.35 3.73 7.71
C VAL A 673 9.97 4.56 6.49
N LEU A 674 9.14 5.60 6.64
CA LEU A 674 8.78 6.48 5.53
C LEU A 674 9.99 7.21 4.94
N GLN A 675 10.90 7.71 5.78
CA GLN A 675 12.15 8.35 5.32
C GLN A 675 13.09 7.36 4.61
N ARG A 676 13.17 6.09 5.05
CA ARG A 676 13.92 5.04 4.36
C ARG A 676 13.33 4.72 3.00
N ARG A 677 12.00 4.65 2.90
CA ARG A 677 11.32 4.47 1.62
C ARG A 677 11.52 5.66 0.70
N GLU A 678 11.49 6.89 1.23
CA GLU A 678 11.82 8.08 0.48
C GLU A 678 13.27 7.99 -0.05
N LEU A 679 14.23 7.60 0.80
CA LEU A 679 15.61 7.38 0.39
C LEU A 679 15.74 6.27 -0.67
N TYR A 680 15.01 5.15 -0.51
CA TYR A 680 14.92 4.08 -1.50
C TYR A 680 14.41 4.59 -2.85
N VAL A 681 13.36 5.42 -2.85
CA VAL A 681 12.84 6.06 -4.06
C VAL A 681 13.92 6.92 -4.71
N GLY A 682 14.64 7.76 -3.96
CA GLY A 682 15.73 8.59 -4.48
C GLY A 682 16.86 7.77 -5.10
N MET A 683 17.32 6.72 -4.42
CA MET A 683 18.37 5.82 -4.92
C MET A 683 17.98 5.09 -6.19
N THR A 684 16.72 4.64 -6.28
CA THR A 684 16.20 3.91 -7.44
C THR A 684 15.87 4.81 -8.64
N ARG A 685 16.06 6.13 -8.54
CA ARG A 685 16.05 7.04 -9.70
C ARG A 685 17.31 6.93 -10.53
N ALA A 686 18.38 6.33 -10.01
CA ALA A 686 19.65 6.15 -10.71
C ALA A 686 19.56 5.02 -11.74
N ARG A 687 20.01 5.32 -12.95
CA ARG A 687 20.16 4.33 -14.04
C ARG A 687 21.54 3.64 -13.98
N ASP A 688 22.62 4.42 -13.94
CA ASP A 688 23.99 3.95 -14.14
C ASP A 688 24.89 4.12 -12.91
N GLY A 689 24.77 5.22 -12.17
CA GLY A 689 25.59 5.48 -11.00
C GLY A 689 24.87 6.12 -9.83
N LEU A 690 25.30 5.77 -8.62
CA LEU A 690 24.71 6.27 -7.37
C LEU A 690 25.82 6.67 -6.39
N TRP A 691 25.74 7.92 -5.89
CA TRP A 691 26.55 8.42 -4.80
C TRP A 691 25.68 8.94 -3.66
N ILE A 692 26.08 8.67 -2.42
CA ILE A 692 25.38 9.09 -1.22
C ILE A 692 26.34 9.84 -0.30
N GLY A 693 26.08 11.13 -0.11
CA GLY A 693 26.77 11.99 0.84
C GLY A 693 26.07 12.00 2.17
N VAL A 694 26.73 11.47 3.21
CA VAL A 694 26.24 11.40 4.59
C VAL A 694 26.84 12.55 5.38
N ALA A 695 26.01 13.46 5.94
CA ALA A 695 26.47 14.61 6.71
C ALA A 695 25.45 15.03 7.79
#